data_0c0653f0b76b9712cdbea409766bc020
#
_entry.id   0c0653f0b76b9712cdbea409766bc020
#
_cell.length_a   1.000
_cell.length_b   1.000
_cell.length_c   1.000
_cell.angle_alpha   90.00
_cell.angle_beta   90.00
_cell.angle_gamma   90.00
#
_symmetry.space_group_name_H-M   'P 1'
#
loop_
_entity.id
_entity.type
_entity.pdbx_description
1 polymer ?
#
loop_
_entity_poly.entity_id
_entity_poly.type
_entity_poly.pdbx_seq_one_letter_code
_entity_poly.pdbx_strand_id
1 'polypeptide(L)'
;MRYLLLFLVLCSGSLWAADGDKAYEILADMGITVSDGATKGYVPDTVCAECHVDKAESFAEMGMARSFYKPRPETAVEDFAGLPYFHEPSQRYYEMEFRGQEYWFTRYGKTPDGDKIDVFSTKVDWILGSGNHSRIYLYQTPDGAIFQLPISWYTQAGEWAMAPGYEFHDHEGVLRPISARCMTCHNSYPAYPEGAGFAGQPQVFPEDMPEGISCQRCHGPGADHVEQAYGGASSLEALQAAITNPGKLPREELYSICYGCHMQPTATINGQLRLGRGEFSFRPGQNVHDFLMKMDIEDPAVPASERFEINHHPYRMEQSACFTQSQGELGCLTCHDPHVKIKPEERAAHYRAACLSCHETDDASLPAMADTGKSHPDIAQTDDCTACHMPKRRTQDVVEVWMTDHKITRTIAPEEERLAPIQSERVQVKRIFPADPDQGVPEAERRALTLMSVLEYTSYKTPAMSRKLHGILDSDKVDHFEPWLALLNSYVAQKNFSAAARIADHTLSLAPDNPGVITAAAITRFRTGHQQQAIAMLRDLVDAQPDNVEPRLKLGNFLAVTGQVPEAEQHVKKVVELRPNHWKAWTLLAGIQRAMGAQEDAVAAYLKALDIRPESHGVRRATVKMLDSAGQKDEAKEHYRRLQR
;
A
#
# COMPACT_ATOMS: atom_id res chain seq x y z
N MET A 1 53.09 -52.61 6.38
CA MET A 1 51.79 -52.52 5.66
C MET A 1 50.82 -51.82 6.56
N ARG A 2 50.60 -50.52 6.30
CA ARG A 2 49.57 -49.67 6.98
C ARG A 2 48.59 -49.22 5.90
N TYR A 3 47.36 -49.68 5.99
CA TYR A 3 46.26 -49.25 5.12
C TYR A 3 45.73 -47.88 5.60
N LEU A 4 45.80 -46.89 4.72
CA LEU A 4 45.19 -45.58 4.90
C LEU A 4 43.76 -45.66 4.29
N LEU A 5 42.73 -45.63 5.13
CA LEU A 5 41.34 -45.47 4.71
C LEU A 5 41.05 -44.00 4.51
N LEU A 6 40.85 -43.60 3.24
CA LEU A 6 40.32 -42.31 2.88
C LEU A 6 38.81 -42.32 3.06
N PHE A 7 38.30 -41.55 4.03
CA PHE A 7 36.87 -41.21 4.11
C PHE A 7 36.56 -40.07 3.15
N LEU A 8 35.87 -40.39 2.06
CA LEU A 8 35.22 -39.40 1.21
C LEU A 8 33.94 -38.95 1.93
N VAL A 9 33.96 -37.73 2.49
CA VAL A 9 32.77 -37.03 2.93
C VAL A 9 32.12 -36.45 1.67
N LEU A 10 31.04 -37.07 1.21
CA LEU A 10 30.12 -36.49 0.22
C LEU A 10 29.34 -35.40 0.91
N CYS A 11 29.81 -34.16 0.79
CA CYS A 11 28.97 -32.98 1.00
C CYS A 11 27.92 -32.93 -0.11
N SER A 12 26.71 -33.38 0.18
CA SER A 12 25.53 -33.06 -0.61
C SER A 12 25.16 -31.60 -0.36
N GLY A 13 25.97 -30.70 -0.90
CA GLY A 13 25.57 -29.30 -1.10
C GLY A 13 24.48 -29.31 -2.15
N SER A 14 23.28 -28.91 -1.77
CA SER A 14 22.24 -28.56 -2.73
C SER A 14 22.79 -27.41 -3.56
N LEU A 15 23.27 -27.71 -4.74
CA LEU A 15 23.53 -26.73 -5.79
C LEU A 15 22.16 -26.12 -6.12
N TRP A 16 21.88 -24.97 -5.54
CA TRP A 16 21.05 -24.00 -6.22
C TRP A 16 21.88 -23.60 -7.45
N ALA A 17 21.56 -24.24 -8.59
CA ALA A 17 22.00 -23.73 -9.88
C ALA A 17 21.49 -22.29 -9.95
N ALA A 18 22.41 -21.34 -10.02
CA ALA A 18 22.08 -20.04 -10.57
C ALA A 18 21.55 -20.35 -11.97
N ASP A 19 20.23 -20.19 -12.18
CA ASP A 19 19.64 -20.15 -13.49
C ASP A 19 20.36 -19.03 -14.23
N GLY A 20 21.26 -19.41 -15.14
CA GLY A 20 21.80 -18.48 -16.12
C GLY A 20 20.62 -17.86 -16.83
N ASP A 21 20.69 -16.56 -17.13
CA ASP A 21 19.63 -15.82 -17.80
C ASP A 21 19.10 -16.63 -18.96
N LYS A 22 17.87 -17.13 -18.82
CA LYS A 22 17.19 -17.91 -19.84
C LYS A 22 16.85 -16.93 -20.95
N ALA A 23 17.49 -17.08 -22.08
CA ALA A 23 17.17 -16.26 -23.24
C ALA A 23 15.81 -16.71 -23.80
N TYR A 24 14.82 -15.81 -23.77
CA TYR A 24 13.52 -16.00 -24.41
C TYR A 24 13.63 -15.58 -25.87
N GLU A 25 14.26 -16.43 -26.70
CA GLU A 25 14.59 -16.10 -28.10
C GLU A 25 13.34 -15.90 -28.96
N ILE A 26 12.32 -16.75 -28.79
CA ILE A 26 11.06 -16.67 -29.53
C ILE A 26 10.29 -15.40 -29.16
N LEU A 27 10.20 -15.10 -27.86
CA LEU A 27 9.52 -13.89 -27.40
C LEU A 27 10.23 -12.63 -27.90
N ALA A 28 11.57 -12.62 -27.87
CA ALA A 28 12.36 -11.50 -28.40
C ALA A 28 12.15 -11.29 -29.90
N ASP A 29 12.12 -12.37 -30.72
CA ASP A 29 11.85 -12.32 -32.14
C ASP A 29 10.43 -11.80 -32.45
N MET A 30 9.49 -12.06 -31.56
CA MET A 30 8.11 -11.54 -31.63
C MET A 30 7.95 -10.12 -31.09
N GLY A 31 9.01 -9.53 -30.52
CA GLY A 31 8.95 -8.21 -29.88
C GLY A 31 8.21 -8.20 -28.53
N ILE A 32 8.04 -9.36 -27.89
CA ILE A 32 7.43 -9.48 -26.57
C ILE A 32 8.49 -9.23 -25.51
N THR A 33 8.29 -8.17 -24.71
CA THR A 33 9.19 -7.84 -23.61
C THR A 33 8.92 -8.73 -22.41
N VAL A 34 9.96 -9.41 -21.92
CA VAL A 34 9.95 -10.12 -20.65
C VAL A 34 10.51 -9.20 -19.58
N SER A 35 9.80 -9.03 -18.47
CA SER A 35 10.25 -8.19 -17.36
C SER A 35 11.47 -8.79 -16.66
N ASP A 36 12.39 -7.90 -16.27
CA ASP A 36 13.56 -8.20 -15.46
C ASP A 36 13.38 -7.72 -13.99
N GLY A 37 14.43 -7.88 -13.19
CA GLY A 37 14.49 -7.38 -11.82
C GLY A 37 13.49 -8.07 -10.88
N ALA A 38 12.81 -7.26 -10.07
CA ALA A 38 11.87 -7.75 -9.06
C ALA A 38 10.66 -8.50 -9.66
N THR A 39 10.38 -8.28 -10.95
CA THR A 39 9.26 -8.87 -11.68
C THR A 39 9.72 -9.78 -12.83
N LYS A 40 10.87 -10.41 -12.66
CA LYS A 40 11.48 -11.29 -13.68
C LYS A 40 10.51 -12.37 -14.15
N GLY A 41 10.41 -12.53 -15.47
CA GLY A 41 9.60 -13.57 -16.13
C GLY A 41 8.15 -13.18 -16.39
N TYR A 42 7.73 -11.96 -16.04
CA TYR A 42 6.40 -11.45 -16.42
C TYR A 42 6.41 -10.91 -17.84
N VAL A 43 5.30 -11.06 -18.54
CA VAL A 43 5.07 -10.56 -19.90
C VAL A 43 3.86 -9.62 -19.92
N PRO A 44 3.66 -8.78 -20.95
CA PRO A 44 2.43 -7.99 -21.08
C PRO A 44 1.18 -8.88 -21.14
N ASP A 45 0.12 -8.51 -20.42
CA ASP A 45 -1.13 -9.30 -20.36
C ASP A 45 -1.87 -9.41 -21.70
N THR A 46 -1.60 -8.49 -22.64
CA THR A 46 -2.11 -8.56 -24.01
C THR A 46 -1.71 -9.85 -24.70
N VAL A 47 -0.53 -10.39 -24.37
CA VAL A 47 -0.05 -11.66 -24.91
C VAL A 47 -0.92 -12.84 -24.45
N CYS A 48 -1.39 -12.81 -23.19
CA CYS A 48 -2.31 -13.82 -22.68
C CYS A 48 -3.66 -13.77 -23.43
N ALA A 49 -4.13 -12.55 -23.72
CA ALA A 49 -5.41 -12.31 -24.39
C ALA A 49 -5.43 -12.81 -25.85
N GLU A 50 -4.28 -12.96 -26.52
CA GLU A 50 -4.21 -13.48 -27.89
C GLU A 50 -4.73 -14.93 -28.00
N CYS A 51 -4.50 -15.75 -26.98
CA CYS A 51 -4.93 -17.15 -26.95
C CYS A 51 -6.12 -17.39 -26.01
N HIS A 52 -6.27 -16.62 -24.93
CA HIS A 52 -7.30 -16.77 -23.91
C HIS A 52 -8.37 -15.66 -24.02
N VAL A 53 -8.86 -15.38 -25.24
CA VAL A 53 -9.76 -14.26 -25.57
C VAL A 53 -10.96 -14.17 -24.64
N ASP A 54 -11.75 -15.25 -24.54
CA ASP A 54 -12.99 -15.28 -23.73
C ASP A 54 -12.71 -14.98 -22.24
N LYS A 55 -11.59 -15.49 -21.70
CA LYS A 55 -11.19 -15.24 -20.31
C LYS A 55 -10.72 -13.81 -20.10
N ALA A 56 -9.97 -13.25 -21.06
CA ALA A 56 -9.51 -11.88 -21.00
C ALA A 56 -10.69 -10.89 -21.06
N GLU A 57 -11.63 -11.09 -21.98
CA GLU A 57 -12.83 -10.24 -22.12
C GLU A 57 -13.71 -10.29 -20.86
N SER A 58 -14.00 -11.48 -20.33
CA SER A 58 -14.83 -11.60 -19.13
C SER A 58 -14.13 -11.05 -17.88
N PHE A 59 -12.81 -11.25 -17.74
CA PHE A 59 -12.02 -10.72 -16.63
C PHE A 59 -11.93 -9.20 -16.65
N ALA A 60 -11.89 -8.57 -17.82
CA ALA A 60 -11.86 -7.11 -17.95
C ALA A 60 -13.08 -6.41 -17.30
N GLU A 61 -14.21 -7.12 -17.13
CA GLU A 61 -15.39 -6.63 -16.43
C GLU A 61 -15.27 -6.73 -14.89
N MET A 62 -14.31 -7.50 -14.39
CA MET A 62 -14.12 -7.71 -12.95
C MET A 62 -13.61 -6.45 -12.25
N GLY A 63 -14.01 -6.28 -10.98
CA GLY A 63 -13.49 -5.18 -10.16
C GLY A 63 -11.97 -5.24 -9.97
N MET A 64 -11.38 -6.43 -9.94
CA MET A 64 -9.92 -6.62 -9.84
C MET A 64 -9.19 -6.07 -11.07
N ALA A 65 -9.66 -6.35 -12.28
CA ALA A 65 -9.06 -5.82 -13.51
C ALA A 65 -9.13 -4.28 -13.60
N ARG A 66 -10.05 -3.68 -12.86
CA ARG A 66 -10.29 -2.22 -12.82
C ARG A 66 -9.94 -1.61 -11.46
N SER A 67 -9.04 -2.22 -10.72
CA SER A 67 -8.67 -1.76 -9.37
C SER A 67 -7.71 -0.58 -9.36
N PHE A 68 -7.03 -0.31 -10.48
CA PHE A 68 -6.06 0.77 -10.65
C PHE A 68 -5.95 1.13 -12.14
N TYR A 69 -6.16 2.41 -12.52
CA TYR A 69 -6.16 2.82 -13.93
C TYR A 69 -6.02 4.33 -14.10
N LYS A 70 -5.64 4.76 -15.30
CA LYS A 70 -5.58 6.20 -15.67
C LYS A 70 -7.01 6.76 -15.80
N PRO A 71 -7.29 7.97 -15.28
CA PRO A 71 -8.61 8.59 -15.43
C PRO A 71 -8.92 8.91 -16.89
N ARG A 72 -10.17 8.65 -17.29
CA ARG A 72 -10.69 8.92 -18.62
C ARG A 72 -12.13 9.45 -18.51
N PRO A 73 -12.54 10.47 -19.28
CA PRO A 73 -13.91 11.00 -19.23
C PRO A 73 -14.98 9.93 -19.46
N GLU A 74 -14.76 9.00 -20.38
CA GLU A 74 -15.69 7.93 -20.74
C GLU A 74 -15.86 6.85 -19.66
N THR A 75 -14.94 6.77 -18.71
CA THR A 75 -15.02 5.85 -17.56
C THR A 75 -15.46 6.55 -16.28
N ALA A 76 -15.78 7.85 -16.33
CA ALA A 76 -16.27 8.58 -15.18
C ALA A 76 -17.62 8.04 -14.70
N VAL A 77 -17.74 7.84 -13.39
CA VAL A 77 -19.01 7.45 -12.71
C VAL A 77 -19.44 8.53 -11.73
N GLU A 78 -18.63 9.55 -11.58
CA GLU A 78 -18.79 10.66 -10.64
C GLU A 78 -19.85 11.64 -11.10
N ASP A 79 -20.64 12.13 -10.16
CA ASP A 79 -21.45 13.34 -10.35
C ASP A 79 -20.69 14.55 -9.79
N PHE A 80 -20.40 15.52 -10.64
CA PHE A 80 -19.65 16.73 -10.28
C PHE A 80 -20.55 17.86 -9.74
N ALA A 81 -21.88 17.68 -9.70
CA ALA A 81 -22.83 18.71 -9.26
C ALA A 81 -22.69 19.06 -7.76
N GLY A 82 -22.17 18.14 -6.95
CA GLY A 82 -21.92 18.37 -5.52
C GLY A 82 -20.65 19.15 -5.17
N LEU A 83 -19.89 19.64 -6.16
CA LEU A 83 -18.63 20.35 -5.93
C LEU A 83 -18.81 21.87 -5.97
N PRO A 84 -17.97 22.66 -5.26
CA PRO A 84 -16.88 22.22 -4.39
C PRO A 84 -17.38 21.58 -3.08
N TYR A 85 -16.77 20.44 -2.71
CA TYR A 85 -17.02 19.81 -1.40
C TYR A 85 -16.33 20.61 -0.30
N PHE A 86 -17.05 20.95 0.76
CA PHE A 86 -16.51 21.65 1.92
C PHE A 86 -16.34 20.71 3.11
N HIS A 87 -15.12 20.55 3.58
CA HIS A 87 -14.81 19.78 4.77
C HIS A 87 -14.70 20.69 5.99
N GLU A 88 -15.72 20.69 6.83
CA GLU A 88 -15.82 21.55 7.98
C GLU A 88 -14.65 21.38 8.98
N PRO A 89 -14.21 20.16 9.37
CA PRO A 89 -13.11 20.01 10.32
C PRO A 89 -11.80 20.66 9.89
N SER A 90 -11.45 20.61 8.60
CA SER A 90 -10.21 21.24 8.08
C SER A 90 -10.42 22.64 7.51
N GLN A 91 -11.66 23.13 7.39
CA GLN A 91 -12.02 24.42 6.78
C GLN A 91 -11.46 24.56 5.35
N ARG A 92 -11.54 23.48 4.54
CA ARG A 92 -11.03 23.40 3.17
C ARG A 92 -12.14 23.09 2.19
N TYR A 93 -11.96 23.60 0.97
CA TYR A 93 -12.77 23.29 -0.19
C TYR A 93 -11.99 22.38 -1.13
N TYR A 94 -12.67 21.44 -1.75
CA TYR A 94 -12.13 20.46 -2.67
C TYR A 94 -12.92 20.48 -3.97
N GLU A 95 -12.22 20.60 -5.09
CA GLU A 95 -12.80 20.61 -6.43
C GLU A 95 -12.17 19.50 -7.27
N MET A 96 -13.00 18.86 -8.08
CA MET A 96 -12.59 17.90 -9.10
C MET A 96 -13.25 18.30 -10.41
N GLU A 97 -12.49 18.33 -11.49
CA GLU A 97 -13.01 18.72 -12.81
C GLU A 97 -12.23 18.07 -13.94
N PHE A 98 -12.87 17.89 -15.09
CA PHE A 98 -12.16 17.60 -16.33
C PHE A 98 -11.76 18.91 -17.04
N ARG A 99 -10.49 19.02 -17.42
CA ARG A 99 -9.92 20.05 -18.30
C ARG A 99 -9.52 19.37 -19.61
N GLY A 100 -10.45 19.32 -20.56
CA GLY A 100 -10.31 18.46 -21.73
C GLY A 100 -10.35 16.97 -21.35
N GLN A 101 -9.29 16.25 -21.65
CA GLN A 101 -9.15 14.83 -21.29
C GLN A 101 -8.46 14.62 -19.94
N GLU A 102 -7.97 15.66 -19.31
CA GLU A 102 -7.24 15.57 -18.04
C GLU A 102 -8.18 15.79 -16.85
N TYR A 103 -8.01 14.97 -15.83
CA TYR A 103 -8.73 15.08 -14.57
C TYR A 103 -7.89 15.87 -13.58
N TRP A 104 -8.47 16.93 -13.01
CA TRP A 104 -7.78 17.86 -12.13
C TRP A 104 -8.43 17.91 -10.75
N PHE A 105 -7.57 18.01 -9.76
CA PHE A 105 -7.92 18.24 -8.36
C PHE A 105 -7.44 19.63 -7.92
N THR A 106 -8.28 20.33 -7.15
CA THR A 106 -7.89 21.61 -6.52
C THR A 106 -8.39 21.65 -5.08
N ARG A 107 -7.49 21.97 -4.15
CA ARG A 107 -7.82 22.24 -2.74
C ARG A 107 -7.44 23.67 -2.40
N TYR A 108 -8.30 24.38 -1.65
CA TYR A 108 -8.05 25.75 -1.19
C TYR A 108 -8.80 26.06 0.12
N GLY A 109 -8.36 27.11 0.80
CA GLY A 109 -9.15 27.82 1.81
C GLY A 109 -9.77 29.08 1.21
N LYS A 110 -10.64 29.75 1.97
CA LYS A 110 -11.17 31.08 1.60
C LYS A 110 -10.77 32.14 2.60
N THR A 111 -10.49 33.34 2.12
CA THR A 111 -10.38 34.55 2.95
C THR A 111 -11.77 35.00 3.40
N PRO A 112 -11.90 35.94 4.36
CA PRO A 112 -13.20 36.53 4.69
C PRO A 112 -13.90 37.23 3.50
N ASP A 113 -13.11 37.75 2.56
CA ASP A 113 -13.60 38.40 1.34
C ASP A 113 -13.96 37.41 0.22
N GLY A 114 -13.72 36.11 0.45
CA GLY A 114 -14.07 35.02 -0.48
C GLY A 114 -12.95 34.57 -1.42
N ASP A 115 -11.80 35.22 -1.40
CA ASP A 115 -10.66 34.85 -2.24
C ASP A 115 -10.06 33.51 -1.88
N LYS A 116 -9.62 32.74 -2.90
CA LYS A 116 -8.92 31.45 -2.68
C LYS A 116 -7.51 31.71 -2.13
N ILE A 117 -7.10 30.93 -1.11
CA ILE A 117 -5.77 30.98 -0.49
C ILE A 117 -5.26 29.58 -0.16
N ASP A 118 -3.93 29.42 -0.05
CA ASP A 118 -3.28 28.14 0.19
C ASP A 118 -3.73 27.10 -0.87
N VAL A 119 -3.65 27.50 -2.14
CA VAL A 119 -4.19 26.74 -3.27
C VAL A 119 -3.20 25.64 -3.69
N PHE A 120 -3.65 24.40 -3.62
CA PHE A 120 -2.94 23.28 -4.21
C PHE A 120 -3.77 22.72 -5.37
N SER A 121 -3.19 22.66 -6.56
CA SER A 121 -3.83 22.07 -7.74
C SER A 121 -2.87 21.11 -8.44
N THR A 122 -3.38 19.96 -8.83
CA THR A 122 -2.60 18.94 -9.53
C THR A 122 -3.48 18.14 -10.49
N LYS A 123 -2.87 17.56 -11.50
CA LYS A 123 -3.50 16.55 -12.34
C LYS A 123 -3.67 15.27 -11.52
N VAL A 124 -4.75 14.55 -11.76
CA VAL A 124 -4.94 13.18 -11.27
C VAL A 124 -4.34 12.25 -12.31
N ASP A 125 -3.35 11.47 -11.91
CA ASP A 125 -2.66 10.54 -12.81
C ASP A 125 -3.24 9.14 -12.74
N TRP A 126 -3.78 8.75 -11.58
CA TRP A 126 -4.31 7.41 -11.34
C TRP A 126 -5.58 7.44 -10.51
N ILE A 127 -6.46 6.47 -10.78
CA ILE A 127 -7.61 6.13 -9.93
C ILE A 127 -7.35 4.76 -9.31
N LEU A 128 -7.54 4.67 -7.99
CA LEU A 128 -7.47 3.42 -7.23
C LEU A 128 -8.88 3.05 -6.78
N GLY A 129 -9.30 1.82 -7.09
CA GLY A 129 -10.65 1.30 -6.84
C GLY A 129 -11.48 1.23 -8.11
N SER A 130 -12.20 0.12 -8.28
CA SER A 130 -12.98 -0.20 -9.48
C SER A 130 -14.17 0.72 -9.76
N GLY A 131 -14.58 1.53 -8.78
CA GLY A 131 -15.80 2.32 -8.84
C GLY A 131 -17.07 1.54 -8.50
N ASN A 132 -16.99 0.27 -8.13
CA ASN A 132 -18.15 -0.48 -7.68
C ASN A 132 -18.70 0.04 -6.33
N HIS A 133 -17.79 0.49 -5.43
CA HIS A 133 -18.12 1.04 -4.12
C HIS A 133 -17.59 2.47 -3.97
N SER A 134 -16.30 2.66 -4.26
CA SER A 134 -15.64 3.96 -4.15
C SER A 134 -14.48 4.09 -5.13
N ARG A 135 -14.00 5.32 -5.28
CA ARG A 135 -12.78 5.68 -6.03
C ARG A 135 -11.93 6.63 -5.21
N ILE A 136 -10.63 6.35 -5.17
CA ILE A 136 -9.59 7.20 -4.59
C ILE A 136 -8.74 7.75 -5.72
N TYR A 137 -8.32 9.00 -5.61
CA TYR A 137 -7.59 9.71 -6.64
C TYR A 137 -6.15 9.90 -6.22
N LEU A 138 -5.23 9.70 -7.17
CA LEU A 138 -3.80 9.73 -6.93
C LEU A 138 -3.12 10.63 -7.95
N TYR A 139 -2.01 11.26 -7.55
CA TYR A 139 -1.14 11.99 -8.45
C TYR A 139 0.30 11.50 -8.28
N GLN A 140 1.08 11.59 -9.36
CA GLN A 140 2.46 11.13 -9.41
C GLN A 140 3.40 12.32 -9.59
N THR A 141 4.51 12.32 -8.85
CA THR A 141 5.55 13.34 -8.97
C THR A 141 6.62 12.92 -9.99
N PRO A 142 7.41 13.86 -10.54
CA PRO A 142 8.44 13.55 -11.54
C PRO A 142 9.48 12.51 -11.11
N ASP A 143 9.74 12.34 -9.82
CA ASP A 143 10.59 11.25 -9.30
C ASP A 143 9.89 9.90 -9.22
N GLY A 144 8.62 9.82 -9.63
CA GLY A 144 7.83 8.59 -9.62
C GLY A 144 7.08 8.31 -8.31
N ALA A 145 7.19 9.15 -7.28
CA ALA A 145 6.42 8.95 -6.05
C ALA A 145 4.93 9.26 -6.27
N ILE A 146 4.05 8.42 -5.73
CA ILE A 146 2.60 8.57 -5.86
C ILE A 146 2.01 9.00 -4.51
N PHE A 147 1.03 9.90 -4.56
CA PHE A 147 0.36 10.43 -3.38
C PHE A 147 -1.16 10.37 -3.53
N GLN A 148 -1.84 10.08 -2.42
CA GLN A 148 -3.29 10.07 -2.34
C GLN A 148 -3.84 11.48 -2.16
N LEU A 149 -4.92 11.79 -2.87
CA LEU A 149 -5.74 12.98 -2.67
C LEU A 149 -6.81 12.74 -1.59
N PRO A 150 -7.20 13.78 -0.84
CA PRO A 150 -8.01 13.61 0.36
C PRO A 150 -9.51 13.42 0.13
N ILE A 151 -9.98 13.49 -1.11
CA ILE A 151 -11.39 13.33 -1.47
C ILE A 151 -11.62 12.02 -2.23
N SER A 152 -12.78 11.41 -2.03
CA SER A 152 -13.23 10.17 -2.68
C SER A 152 -14.63 10.33 -3.24
N TRP A 153 -14.91 9.57 -4.30
CA TRP A 153 -16.27 9.34 -4.77
C TRP A 153 -16.81 8.04 -4.19
N TYR A 154 -17.98 8.09 -3.58
CA TYR A 154 -18.67 6.93 -3.00
C TYR A 154 -19.86 6.58 -3.88
N THR A 155 -19.68 5.60 -4.76
CA THR A 155 -20.66 5.23 -5.79
C THR A 155 -21.99 4.77 -5.22
N GLN A 156 -21.99 4.09 -4.08
CA GLN A 156 -23.21 3.58 -3.45
C GLN A 156 -24.05 4.71 -2.84
N ALA A 157 -23.38 5.72 -2.28
CA ALA A 157 -24.03 6.91 -1.72
C ALA A 157 -24.35 7.97 -2.82
N GLY A 158 -23.61 7.92 -3.95
CA GLY A 158 -23.73 8.90 -5.03
C GLY A 158 -23.21 10.28 -4.62
N GLU A 159 -22.15 10.33 -3.79
CA GLU A 159 -21.65 11.59 -3.22
C GLU A 159 -20.12 11.65 -3.11
N TRP A 160 -19.63 12.87 -3.03
CA TRP A 160 -18.25 13.18 -2.65
C TRP A 160 -18.14 13.26 -1.15
N ALA A 161 -17.13 12.60 -0.58
CA ALA A 161 -16.76 12.75 0.82
C ALA A 161 -15.24 12.62 1.00
N MET A 162 -14.76 12.75 2.22
CA MET A 162 -13.34 12.56 2.50
C MET A 162 -12.94 11.11 2.28
N ALA A 163 -11.74 10.90 1.76
CA ALA A 163 -11.16 9.57 1.64
C ALA A 163 -10.89 8.97 3.04
N PRO A 164 -10.87 7.64 3.20
CA PRO A 164 -10.67 7.00 4.50
C PRO A 164 -9.41 7.51 5.22
N GLY A 165 -9.58 7.92 6.48
CA GLY A 165 -8.54 8.51 7.32
C GLY A 165 -8.25 9.99 7.07
N TYR A 166 -9.09 10.67 6.27
CA TYR A 166 -9.01 12.12 6.06
C TYR A 166 -10.17 12.90 6.73
N GLU A 167 -11.04 12.24 7.46
CA GLU A 167 -12.24 12.80 8.09
C GLU A 167 -11.89 13.79 9.23
N PHE A 168 -10.66 13.76 9.73
CA PHE A 168 -10.20 14.58 10.86
C PHE A 168 -9.56 15.90 10.39
N HIS A 169 -9.59 16.89 11.28
CA HIS A 169 -9.02 18.23 11.00
C HIS A 169 -7.50 18.23 10.71
N ASP A 170 -6.77 17.28 11.28
CA ASP A 170 -5.30 17.14 11.23
C ASP A 170 -4.81 16.06 10.24
N HIS A 171 -5.66 15.72 9.26
CA HIS A 171 -5.31 14.76 8.22
C HIS A 171 -4.07 15.19 7.40
N GLU A 172 -3.43 14.24 6.70
CA GLU A 172 -2.17 14.47 5.98
C GLU A 172 -2.29 15.37 4.74
N GLY A 173 -3.50 15.75 4.36
CA GLY A 173 -3.74 16.56 3.17
C GLY A 173 -3.35 15.83 1.89
N VAL A 174 -2.50 16.46 1.07
CA VAL A 174 -2.03 15.91 -0.22
C VAL A 174 -0.71 15.15 -0.08
N LEU A 175 -0.33 14.72 1.12
CA LEU A 175 1.01 14.21 1.43
C LEU A 175 1.05 12.73 1.80
N ARG A 176 -0.08 12.01 1.76
CA ARG A 176 -0.10 10.56 2.05
C ARG A 176 0.53 9.80 0.90
N PRO A 177 1.71 9.17 1.10
CA PRO A 177 2.36 8.42 0.04
C PRO A 177 1.64 7.08 -0.19
N ILE A 178 1.62 6.65 -1.43
CA ILE A 178 1.29 5.28 -1.82
C ILE A 178 2.58 4.46 -1.80
N SER A 179 2.57 3.37 -1.07
CA SER A 179 3.71 2.46 -0.98
C SER A 179 3.57 1.28 -1.95
N ALA A 180 4.66 0.56 -2.16
CA ALA A 180 4.67 -0.69 -2.91
C ALA A 180 3.66 -1.71 -2.34
N ARG A 181 3.42 -1.68 -1.01
CA ARG A 181 2.40 -2.51 -0.35
C ARG A 181 0.98 -2.26 -0.90
N CYS A 182 0.60 -1.02 -1.17
CA CYS A 182 -0.70 -0.72 -1.77
C CYS A 182 -0.82 -1.35 -3.16
N MET A 183 0.27 -1.30 -3.93
CA MET A 183 0.31 -1.84 -5.29
C MET A 183 0.26 -3.37 -5.34
N THR A 184 0.68 -4.07 -4.30
CA THR A 184 0.54 -5.54 -4.28
C THR A 184 -0.90 -6.02 -4.31
N CYS A 185 -1.86 -5.19 -3.89
CA CYS A 185 -3.30 -5.53 -3.88
C CYS A 185 -4.10 -4.85 -5.00
N HIS A 186 -3.59 -3.74 -5.56
CA HIS A 186 -4.36 -2.92 -6.49
C HIS A 186 -3.81 -2.86 -7.90
N ASN A 187 -2.58 -3.33 -8.12
CA ASN A 187 -1.90 -3.25 -9.41
C ASN A 187 -1.29 -4.60 -9.80
N SER A 188 -1.08 -4.79 -11.08
CA SER A 188 -0.24 -5.87 -11.62
C SER A 188 1.22 -5.63 -11.23
N TYR A 189 2.09 -6.57 -11.55
CA TYR A 189 3.52 -6.39 -11.35
C TYR A 189 4.09 -5.45 -12.42
N PRO A 190 4.39 -4.17 -12.10
CA PRO A 190 5.10 -3.30 -13.03
C PRO A 190 6.55 -3.75 -13.19
N ALA A 191 7.21 -3.28 -14.23
CA ALA A 191 8.64 -3.51 -14.41
C ALA A 191 9.42 -2.71 -13.35
N TYR A 192 9.77 -3.36 -12.25
CA TYR A 192 10.57 -2.78 -11.18
C TYR A 192 12.03 -3.23 -11.27
N PRO A 193 12.98 -2.33 -10.94
CA PRO A 193 14.38 -2.71 -10.76
C PRO A 193 14.56 -3.80 -9.70
N GLU A 194 15.64 -4.53 -9.78
CA GLU A 194 16.03 -5.45 -8.72
C GLU A 194 16.15 -4.70 -7.38
N GLY A 195 15.67 -5.31 -6.30
CA GLY A 195 15.63 -4.70 -4.97
C GLY A 195 14.45 -3.75 -4.72
N ALA A 196 13.69 -3.35 -5.73
CA ALA A 196 12.49 -2.54 -5.51
C ALA A 196 11.47 -3.25 -4.59
N GLY A 197 10.86 -2.49 -3.69
CA GLY A 197 9.94 -3.02 -2.68
C GLY A 197 10.60 -3.64 -1.46
N PHE A 198 11.92 -3.65 -1.35
CA PHE A 198 12.63 -4.01 -0.12
C PHE A 198 12.73 -2.82 0.86
N ALA A 199 12.95 -3.13 2.12
CA ALA A 199 13.12 -2.12 3.17
C ALA A 199 14.26 -1.13 2.82
N GLY A 200 14.05 0.16 3.08
CA GLY A 200 15.04 1.19 2.83
C GLY A 200 15.17 1.67 1.38
N GLN A 201 14.49 1.03 0.44
CA GLN A 201 14.44 1.47 -0.96
C GLN A 201 13.46 2.61 -1.19
N PRO A 202 13.68 3.48 -2.20
CA PRO A 202 12.72 4.52 -2.56
C PRO A 202 11.36 3.93 -2.95
N GLN A 203 10.28 4.56 -2.51
CA GLN A 203 8.92 4.21 -2.90
C GLN A 203 8.52 5.04 -4.13
N VAL A 204 9.02 4.63 -5.28
CA VAL A 204 8.80 5.28 -6.58
C VAL A 204 8.32 4.26 -7.61
N PHE A 205 7.55 4.73 -8.58
CA PHE A 205 6.85 3.88 -9.54
C PHE A 205 7.15 4.38 -10.96
N PRO A 206 7.22 3.49 -11.95
CA PRO A 206 7.36 3.90 -13.34
C PRO A 206 6.13 4.69 -13.79
N GLU A 207 6.31 5.55 -14.79
CA GLU A 207 5.20 6.32 -15.38
C GLU A 207 4.20 5.41 -16.11
N ASP A 208 4.71 4.34 -16.68
CA ASP A 208 3.93 3.34 -17.42
C ASP A 208 3.70 2.10 -16.52
N MET A 209 2.68 2.18 -15.67
CA MET A 209 2.25 1.03 -14.89
C MET A 209 1.11 0.29 -15.58
N PRO A 210 1.03 -1.04 -15.44
CA PRO A 210 -0.12 -1.80 -15.90
C PRO A 210 -1.38 -1.37 -15.13
N GLU A 211 -2.54 -1.46 -15.78
CA GLU A 211 -3.82 -1.16 -15.15
C GLU A 211 -4.39 -2.41 -14.46
N GLY A 212 -4.92 -2.24 -13.25
CA GLY A 212 -5.60 -3.26 -12.46
C GLY A 212 -4.75 -4.47 -12.06
N ILE A 213 -5.42 -5.49 -11.63
CA ILE A 213 -4.85 -6.82 -11.38
C ILE A 213 -4.86 -7.61 -12.69
N SER A 214 -3.75 -8.27 -13.00
CA SER A 214 -3.58 -9.03 -14.24
C SER A 214 -3.68 -10.54 -14.04
N CYS A 215 -3.68 -11.25 -15.16
CA CYS A 215 -3.68 -12.72 -15.21
C CYS A 215 -2.56 -13.31 -14.34
N GLN A 216 -1.37 -12.76 -14.48
CA GLN A 216 -0.16 -13.27 -13.84
C GLN A 216 -0.09 -13.01 -12.33
N ARG A 217 -1.00 -12.19 -11.77
CA ARG A 217 -1.14 -12.06 -10.31
C ARG A 217 -1.66 -13.34 -9.65
N CYS A 218 -2.40 -14.16 -10.41
CA CYS A 218 -2.91 -15.45 -9.97
C CYS A 218 -2.19 -16.64 -10.63
N HIS A 219 -1.70 -16.44 -11.86
CA HIS A 219 -1.07 -17.51 -12.66
C HIS A 219 0.46 -17.51 -12.62
N GLY A 220 1.08 -16.51 -11.99
CA GLY A 220 2.54 -16.37 -11.92
C GLY A 220 3.17 -15.87 -13.23
N PRO A 221 4.53 -15.84 -13.30
CA PRO A 221 5.25 -15.39 -14.48
C PRO A 221 4.91 -16.22 -15.71
N GLY A 222 4.53 -15.54 -16.81
CA GLY A 222 4.02 -16.21 -18.01
C GLY A 222 5.04 -16.50 -19.10
N ALA A 223 6.27 -15.98 -19.00
CA ALA A 223 7.24 -16.04 -20.09
C ALA A 223 7.54 -17.48 -20.55
N ASP A 224 7.75 -18.43 -19.63
CA ASP A 224 8.01 -19.83 -19.97
C ASP A 224 6.84 -20.48 -20.69
N HIS A 225 5.62 -20.18 -20.26
CA HIS A 225 4.41 -20.69 -20.90
C HIS A 225 4.26 -20.15 -22.33
N VAL A 226 4.45 -18.85 -22.51
CA VAL A 226 4.32 -18.19 -23.82
C VAL A 226 5.41 -18.65 -24.76
N GLU A 227 6.67 -18.73 -24.29
CA GLU A 227 7.80 -19.26 -25.08
C GLU A 227 7.51 -20.68 -25.60
N GLN A 228 6.98 -21.55 -24.73
CA GLN A 228 6.60 -22.92 -25.13
C GLN A 228 5.39 -22.96 -26.05
N ALA A 229 4.41 -22.07 -25.85
CA ALA A 229 3.22 -22.02 -26.69
C ALA A 229 3.56 -21.69 -28.15
N TYR A 230 4.44 -20.71 -28.37
CA TYR A 230 4.89 -20.33 -29.69
C TYR A 230 6.00 -21.24 -30.26
N GLY A 231 6.85 -21.77 -29.38
CA GLY A 231 7.96 -22.66 -29.77
C GLY A 231 7.56 -24.12 -30.07
N GLY A 232 6.29 -24.47 -29.86
CA GLY A 232 5.81 -25.83 -30.00
C GLY A 232 6.18 -26.70 -28.80
N ALA A 233 5.43 -26.59 -27.71
CA ALA A 233 5.60 -27.43 -26.54
C ALA A 233 5.58 -28.93 -26.87
N SER A 234 6.37 -29.73 -26.15
CA SER A 234 6.47 -31.17 -26.36
C SER A 234 5.16 -31.92 -26.08
N SER A 235 4.32 -31.36 -25.21
CA SER A 235 2.98 -31.88 -24.88
C SER A 235 2.12 -30.80 -24.23
N LEU A 236 0.79 -31.04 -24.17
CA LEU A 236 -0.13 -30.16 -23.44
C LEU A 236 0.22 -30.11 -21.94
N GLU A 237 0.69 -31.21 -21.36
CA GLU A 237 1.11 -31.27 -19.96
C GLU A 237 2.32 -30.38 -19.70
N ALA A 238 3.31 -30.40 -20.59
CA ALA A 238 4.49 -29.53 -20.50
C ALA A 238 4.08 -28.06 -20.58
N LEU A 239 3.19 -27.70 -21.51
CA LEU A 239 2.66 -26.35 -21.65
C LEU A 239 1.91 -25.89 -20.41
N GLN A 240 1.07 -26.77 -19.83
CA GLN A 240 0.33 -26.45 -18.59
C GLN A 240 1.23 -26.36 -17.35
N ALA A 241 2.33 -27.11 -17.31
CA ALA A 241 3.29 -27.07 -16.21
C ALA A 241 4.17 -25.82 -16.21
N ALA A 242 4.26 -25.13 -17.36
CA ALA A 242 5.05 -23.90 -17.51
C ALA A 242 4.39 -22.65 -16.90
N ILE A 243 3.20 -22.79 -16.33
CA ILE A 243 2.47 -21.71 -15.63
C ILE A 243 1.68 -22.26 -14.46
N THR A 244 1.51 -21.47 -13.41
CA THR A 244 0.69 -21.88 -12.26
C THR A 244 -0.80 -21.93 -12.65
N ASN A 245 -1.45 -23.06 -12.34
CA ASN A 245 -2.90 -23.18 -12.43
C ASN A 245 -3.50 -23.20 -11.02
N PRO A 246 -4.11 -22.10 -10.53
CA PRO A 246 -4.64 -22.01 -9.19
C PRO A 246 -5.63 -23.13 -8.82
N GLY A 247 -6.46 -23.56 -9.78
CA GLY A 247 -7.43 -24.64 -9.55
C GLY A 247 -6.83 -26.05 -9.34
N LYS A 248 -5.51 -26.20 -9.56
CA LYS A 248 -4.77 -27.45 -9.32
C LYS A 248 -3.84 -27.39 -8.11
N LEU A 249 -3.73 -26.22 -7.45
CA LEU A 249 -2.87 -26.04 -6.30
C LEU A 249 -3.44 -26.73 -5.04
N PRO A 250 -2.57 -27.17 -4.14
CA PRO A 250 -2.95 -27.45 -2.77
C PRO A 250 -3.69 -26.26 -2.15
N ARG A 251 -4.59 -26.53 -1.22
CA ARG A 251 -5.47 -25.53 -0.62
C ARG A 251 -4.73 -24.31 -0.05
N GLU A 252 -3.66 -24.53 0.69
CA GLU A 252 -2.90 -23.44 1.32
C GLU A 252 -2.26 -22.49 0.29
N GLU A 253 -1.73 -23.05 -0.79
CA GLU A 253 -1.12 -22.30 -1.87
C GLU A 253 -2.18 -21.55 -2.69
N LEU A 254 -3.35 -22.19 -2.96
CA LEU A 254 -4.49 -21.55 -3.58
C LEU A 254 -4.98 -20.36 -2.73
N TYR A 255 -5.17 -20.58 -1.42
CA TYR A 255 -5.63 -19.52 -0.53
C TYR A 255 -4.60 -18.41 -0.38
N SER A 256 -3.31 -18.72 -0.44
CA SER A 256 -2.24 -17.72 -0.40
C SER A 256 -2.36 -16.68 -1.50
N ILE A 257 -2.84 -17.08 -2.70
CA ILE A 257 -3.10 -16.13 -3.81
C ILE A 257 -4.20 -15.13 -3.40
N CYS A 258 -5.32 -15.61 -2.87
CA CYS A 258 -6.43 -14.76 -2.43
C CYS A 258 -6.07 -13.93 -1.19
N TYR A 259 -5.44 -14.58 -0.20
CA TYR A 259 -5.08 -13.99 1.09
C TYR A 259 -3.99 -12.92 0.98
N GLY A 260 -3.18 -12.97 -0.06
CA GLY A 260 -2.20 -11.91 -0.35
C GLY A 260 -2.84 -10.53 -0.47
N CYS A 261 -4.10 -10.47 -0.97
CA CYS A 261 -4.84 -9.24 -1.19
C CYS A 261 -6.08 -9.10 -0.30
N HIS A 262 -6.83 -10.18 -0.04
CA HIS A 262 -8.15 -10.14 0.59
C HIS A 262 -8.18 -10.47 2.09
N MET A 263 -7.06 -10.90 2.68
CA MET A 263 -6.93 -11.22 4.11
C MET A 263 -6.06 -10.20 4.81
N GLN A 264 -6.64 -9.11 5.28
CA GLN A 264 -5.97 -8.17 6.17
C GLN A 264 -6.76 -8.11 7.49
N PRO A 265 -6.17 -8.52 8.62
CA PRO A 265 -6.90 -8.57 9.89
C PRO A 265 -7.35 -7.20 10.40
N THR A 266 -6.66 -6.14 9.99
CA THR A 266 -7.03 -4.74 10.25
C THR A 266 -6.38 -3.79 9.25
N ALA A 267 -7.09 -2.72 8.88
CA ALA A 267 -6.55 -1.62 8.09
C ALA A 267 -5.66 -0.67 8.93
N THR A 268 -5.69 -0.80 10.25
CA THR A 268 -4.93 0.09 11.16
C THR A 268 -3.42 -0.16 11.11
N ILE A 269 -2.99 -1.41 10.86
CA ILE A 269 -1.58 -1.77 10.78
C ILE A 269 -1.36 -2.80 9.66
N ASN A 270 -0.36 -2.54 8.85
CA ASN A 270 0.04 -3.48 7.81
C ASN A 270 0.75 -4.70 8.40
N GLY A 271 0.63 -5.85 7.74
CA GLY A 271 1.49 -6.99 8.01
C GLY A 271 2.96 -6.65 7.75
N GLN A 272 3.87 -7.39 8.37
CA GLN A 272 5.32 -7.24 8.19
C GLN A 272 5.83 -8.25 7.17
N LEU A 273 6.63 -7.77 6.22
CA LEU A 273 7.40 -8.69 5.36
C LEU A 273 8.33 -9.55 6.21
N ARG A 274 8.46 -10.81 5.85
CA ARG A 274 9.47 -11.69 6.41
C ARG A 274 10.87 -11.15 6.10
N LEU A 275 11.83 -11.41 6.97
CA LEU A 275 13.20 -10.93 6.79
C LEU A 275 13.79 -11.40 5.45
N GLY A 276 14.45 -10.50 4.75
CA GLY A 276 14.99 -10.74 3.41
C GLY A 276 13.94 -10.83 2.29
N ARG A 277 12.70 -10.38 2.53
CA ARG A 277 11.64 -10.33 1.52
C ARG A 277 11.32 -8.91 1.10
N GLY A 278 10.97 -8.75 -0.19
CA GLY A 278 10.40 -7.52 -0.73
C GLY A 278 8.92 -7.66 -1.04
N GLU A 279 8.24 -6.55 -1.27
CA GLU A 279 6.78 -6.50 -1.55
C GLU A 279 6.37 -7.36 -2.75
N PHE A 280 7.27 -7.52 -3.72
CA PHE A 280 7.01 -8.29 -4.94
C PHE A 280 7.69 -9.67 -4.95
N SER A 281 8.09 -10.19 -3.79
CA SER A 281 8.78 -11.48 -3.71
C SER A 281 7.83 -12.69 -3.83
N PHE A 282 6.57 -12.56 -3.39
CA PHE A 282 5.58 -13.64 -3.45
C PHE A 282 5.21 -13.99 -4.89
N ARG A 283 5.10 -15.29 -5.18
CA ARG A 283 4.60 -15.82 -6.46
C ARG A 283 3.46 -16.80 -6.22
N PRO A 284 2.43 -16.83 -7.10
CA PRO A 284 1.39 -17.87 -7.09
C PRO A 284 1.98 -19.27 -7.06
N GLY A 285 1.41 -20.14 -6.24
CA GLY A 285 1.95 -21.48 -5.97
C GLY A 285 2.89 -21.56 -4.77
N GLN A 286 3.11 -20.44 -4.07
CA GLN A 286 3.88 -20.40 -2.82
C GLN A 286 2.94 -20.12 -1.63
N ASN A 287 3.40 -20.37 -0.41
CA ASN A 287 2.68 -19.99 0.79
C ASN A 287 2.96 -18.51 1.13
N VAL A 288 1.92 -17.67 1.21
CA VAL A 288 2.06 -16.23 1.50
C VAL A 288 2.71 -15.96 2.87
N HIS A 289 2.58 -16.89 3.82
CA HIS A 289 3.19 -16.76 5.15
C HIS A 289 4.73 -16.87 5.14
N ASP A 290 5.33 -17.39 4.05
CA ASP A 290 6.79 -17.36 3.84
C ASP A 290 7.29 -15.97 3.40
N PHE A 291 6.38 -15.05 3.12
CA PHE A 291 6.68 -13.69 2.64
C PHE A 291 6.15 -12.60 3.56
N LEU A 292 5.02 -12.84 4.21
CA LEU A 292 4.29 -11.84 4.98
C LEU A 292 3.76 -12.43 6.28
N MET A 293 4.14 -11.83 7.41
CA MET A 293 3.51 -12.05 8.71
C MET A 293 2.38 -11.06 8.90
N LYS A 294 1.14 -11.54 8.95
CA LYS A 294 -0.03 -10.71 9.18
C LYS A 294 -0.10 -10.26 10.64
N MET A 295 -0.49 -9.00 10.83
CA MET A 295 -0.61 -8.40 12.15
C MET A 295 -2.07 -8.06 12.44
N ASP A 296 -2.45 -8.15 13.71
CA ASP A 296 -3.75 -7.73 14.21
C ASP A 296 -3.60 -6.83 15.44
N ILE A 297 -4.69 -6.20 15.83
CA ILE A 297 -4.76 -5.28 16.97
C ILE A 297 -5.82 -5.70 17.96
N GLU A 298 -5.61 -5.37 19.23
CA GLU A 298 -6.65 -5.34 20.24
C GLU A 298 -7.22 -3.92 20.32
N ASP A 299 -8.46 -3.77 19.86
CA ASP A 299 -9.24 -2.54 19.96
C ASP A 299 -10.30 -2.73 21.06
N PRO A 300 -10.28 -1.93 22.14
CA PRO A 300 -11.29 -2.04 23.20
C PRO A 300 -12.72 -1.72 22.75
N ALA A 301 -12.87 -0.92 21.69
CA ALA A 301 -14.18 -0.50 21.19
C ALA A 301 -14.83 -1.56 20.31
N VAL A 302 -14.05 -2.34 19.56
CA VAL A 302 -14.56 -3.31 18.59
C VAL A 302 -13.86 -4.66 18.74
N PRO A 303 -14.55 -5.68 19.30
CA PRO A 303 -14.01 -7.04 19.36
C PRO A 303 -13.66 -7.56 17.97
N ALA A 304 -12.59 -8.36 17.86
CA ALA A 304 -12.14 -8.93 16.58
C ALA A 304 -13.25 -9.74 15.86
N SER A 305 -14.13 -10.43 16.61
CA SER A 305 -15.28 -11.17 16.07
C SER A 305 -16.33 -10.29 15.39
N GLU A 306 -16.39 -9.00 15.73
CA GLU A 306 -17.36 -8.03 15.20
C GLU A 306 -16.71 -7.02 14.24
N ARG A 307 -15.38 -7.02 14.12
CA ARG A 307 -14.67 -6.16 13.20
C ARG A 307 -15.00 -6.53 11.76
N PHE A 308 -15.40 -5.53 10.97
CA PHE A 308 -15.75 -5.68 9.57
C PHE A 308 -15.19 -4.52 8.77
N GLU A 309 -14.12 -4.77 8.06
CA GLU A 309 -13.39 -3.82 7.22
C GLU A 309 -13.45 -4.27 5.75
N ILE A 310 -13.13 -3.37 4.82
CA ILE A 310 -13.30 -3.59 3.37
C ILE A 310 -12.52 -4.81 2.85
N ASN A 311 -11.46 -5.19 3.54
CA ASN A 311 -10.57 -6.30 3.14
C ASN A 311 -10.67 -7.53 4.04
N HIS A 312 -11.88 -7.83 4.56
CA HIS A 312 -12.12 -8.88 5.55
C HIS A 312 -12.81 -10.14 4.97
N HIS A 313 -12.78 -10.39 3.67
CA HIS A 313 -13.51 -11.53 3.09
C HIS A 313 -13.12 -12.87 3.71
N PRO A 314 -11.85 -13.34 3.68
CA PRO A 314 -11.46 -14.58 4.37
C PRO A 314 -11.56 -14.46 5.89
N TYR A 315 -11.14 -13.32 6.48
CA TYR A 315 -11.18 -13.09 7.93
C TYR A 315 -12.58 -13.31 8.52
N ARG A 316 -13.63 -12.94 7.76
CA ARG A 316 -15.02 -13.16 8.14
C ARG A 316 -15.49 -14.56 7.81
N MET A 317 -15.14 -15.10 6.63
CA MET A 317 -15.52 -16.45 6.20
C MET A 317 -15.01 -17.51 7.16
N GLU A 318 -13.78 -17.40 7.62
CA GLU A 318 -13.15 -18.35 8.55
C GLU A 318 -13.84 -18.42 9.92
N GLN A 319 -14.62 -17.40 10.30
CA GLN A 319 -15.45 -17.41 11.51
C GLN A 319 -16.78 -18.17 11.31
N SER A 320 -17.09 -18.63 10.09
CA SER A 320 -18.34 -19.33 9.79
C SER A 320 -18.28 -20.80 10.19
N ALA A 321 -19.37 -21.33 10.72
CA ALA A 321 -19.48 -22.76 11.01
C ALA A 321 -19.35 -23.62 9.73
N CYS A 322 -19.85 -23.12 8.58
CA CYS A 322 -19.68 -23.77 7.29
C CYS A 322 -18.21 -23.98 6.95
N PHE A 323 -17.36 -22.96 7.14
CA PHE A 323 -15.92 -23.06 6.89
C PHE A 323 -15.23 -24.00 7.88
N THR A 324 -15.46 -23.81 9.19
CA THR A 324 -14.76 -24.58 10.24
C THR A 324 -15.16 -26.05 10.27
N GLN A 325 -16.37 -26.41 9.85
CA GLN A 325 -16.90 -27.77 9.88
C GLN A 325 -16.77 -28.50 8.55
N SER A 326 -16.60 -27.80 7.43
CA SER A 326 -16.43 -28.43 6.11
C SER A 326 -15.07 -29.10 5.92
N GLN A 327 -14.17 -29.03 6.92
CA GLN A 327 -12.80 -29.57 6.85
C GLN A 327 -12.02 -29.12 5.60
N GLY A 328 -12.40 -27.97 5.05
CA GLY A 328 -11.73 -27.36 3.92
C GLY A 328 -12.42 -27.50 2.58
N GLU A 329 -13.58 -28.12 2.50
CA GLU A 329 -14.34 -28.18 1.26
C GLU A 329 -14.90 -26.81 0.86
N LEU A 330 -15.38 -26.01 1.83
CA LEU A 330 -15.81 -24.65 1.55
C LEU A 330 -14.59 -23.73 1.37
N GLY A 331 -14.52 -23.07 0.23
CA GLY A 331 -13.45 -22.12 -0.09
C GLY A 331 -13.91 -21.02 -1.04
N CYS A 332 -12.96 -20.15 -1.43
CA CYS A 332 -13.26 -19.02 -2.30
C CYS A 332 -13.87 -19.48 -3.64
N LEU A 333 -13.30 -20.50 -4.26
CA LEU A 333 -13.74 -21.02 -5.56
C LEU A 333 -15.04 -21.85 -5.49
N THR A 334 -15.54 -22.16 -4.30
CA THR A 334 -16.87 -22.77 -4.14
C THR A 334 -17.98 -21.84 -4.62
N CYS A 335 -17.79 -20.52 -4.42
CA CYS A 335 -18.78 -19.48 -4.72
C CYS A 335 -18.34 -18.53 -5.84
N HIS A 336 -17.04 -18.43 -6.14
CA HIS A 336 -16.50 -17.46 -7.08
C HIS A 336 -15.72 -18.10 -8.22
N ASP A 337 -16.05 -17.75 -9.47
CA ASP A 337 -15.13 -17.84 -10.60
C ASP A 337 -14.44 -16.48 -10.74
N PRO A 338 -13.11 -16.37 -10.49
CA PRO A 338 -12.41 -15.10 -10.53
C PRO A 338 -12.34 -14.48 -11.94
N HIS A 339 -12.70 -15.22 -13.00
CA HIS A 339 -12.72 -14.72 -14.37
C HIS A 339 -14.07 -14.13 -14.78
N VAL A 340 -15.16 -14.39 -14.02
CA VAL A 340 -16.51 -14.07 -14.46
C VAL A 340 -17.22 -13.15 -13.47
N LYS A 341 -17.69 -12.00 -13.96
CA LYS A 341 -18.57 -11.12 -13.22
C LYS A 341 -20.01 -11.64 -13.30
N ILE A 342 -20.51 -12.17 -12.18
CA ILE A 342 -21.89 -12.63 -12.10
C ILE A 342 -22.84 -11.42 -12.26
N LYS A 343 -23.75 -11.51 -13.23
CA LYS A 343 -24.73 -10.46 -13.49
C LYS A 343 -25.78 -10.38 -12.36
N PRO A 344 -26.35 -9.22 -12.07
CA PRO A 344 -27.31 -9.05 -10.99
C PRO A 344 -28.46 -10.04 -11.03
N GLU A 345 -29.01 -10.32 -12.23
CA GLU A 345 -30.14 -11.26 -12.46
C GLU A 345 -29.75 -12.73 -12.25
N GLU A 346 -28.49 -13.09 -12.36
CA GLU A 346 -27.99 -14.47 -12.22
C GLU A 346 -27.53 -14.76 -10.77
N ARG A 347 -27.35 -13.74 -9.93
CA ARG A 347 -26.70 -13.86 -8.61
C ARG A 347 -27.42 -14.83 -7.69
N ALA A 348 -28.73 -14.71 -7.55
CA ALA A 348 -29.52 -15.56 -6.65
C ALA A 348 -29.38 -17.05 -7.03
N ALA A 349 -29.52 -17.37 -8.32
CA ALA A 349 -29.37 -18.73 -8.81
C ALA A 349 -27.96 -19.29 -8.64
N HIS A 350 -26.95 -18.47 -8.96
CA HIS A 350 -25.54 -18.86 -8.87
C HIS A 350 -25.12 -19.19 -7.43
N TYR A 351 -25.34 -18.27 -6.49
CA TYR A 351 -24.94 -18.48 -5.11
C TYR A 351 -25.81 -19.52 -4.39
N ARG A 352 -27.09 -19.61 -4.76
CA ARG A 352 -27.94 -20.69 -4.27
C ARG A 352 -27.39 -22.06 -4.67
N ALA A 353 -26.96 -22.25 -5.93
CA ALA A 353 -26.38 -23.50 -6.38
C ALA A 353 -25.12 -23.88 -5.56
N ALA A 354 -24.29 -22.90 -5.22
CA ALA A 354 -23.13 -23.14 -4.34
C ALA A 354 -23.55 -23.60 -2.92
N CYS A 355 -24.62 -23.02 -2.34
CA CYS A 355 -25.14 -23.46 -1.05
C CYS A 355 -25.72 -24.87 -1.12
N LEU A 356 -26.46 -25.17 -2.20
CA LEU A 356 -27.10 -26.46 -2.40
C LEU A 356 -26.13 -27.61 -2.73
N SER A 357 -24.88 -27.33 -3.01
CA SER A 357 -23.84 -28.38 -3.13
C SER A 357 -23.61 -29.12 -1.80
N CYS A 358 -23.96 -28.50 -0.66
CA CYS A 358 -23.84 -29.07 0.68
C CYS A 358 -25.20 -29.18 1.42
N HIS A 359 -26.16 -28.32 1.07
CA HIS A 359 -27.47 -28.25 1.71
C HIS A 359 -28.58 -28.78 0.76
N GLU A 360 -29.19 -29.89 1.11
CA GLU A 360 -30.34 -30.42 0.33
C GLU A 360 -31.62 -29.61 0.57
N THR A 361 -32.41 -29.38 -0.50
CA THR A 361 -33.62 -28.54 -0.45
C THR A 361 -34.78 -29.16 0.34
N ASP A 362 -34.75 -30.49 0.51
CA ASP A 362 -35.83 -31.26 1.13
C ASP A 362 -35.49 -31.70 2.55
N ASP A 363 -34.40 -31.17 3.12
CA ASP A 363 -33.98 -31.59 4.44
C ASP A 363 -34.86 -30.96 5.52
N ALA A 364 -35.84 -31.76 6.00
CA ALA A 364 -36.63 -31.45 7.19
C ALA A 364 -35.78 -31.26 8.47
N SER A 365 -34.45 -31.53 8.38
CA SER A 365 -33.48 -31.31 9.45
C SER A 365 -32.99 -29.87 9.51
N LEU A 366 -33.25 -29.00 8.50
CA LEU A 366 -32.96 -27.59 8.62
C LEU A 366 -33.80 -26.99 9.76
N PRO A 367 -33.19 -26.57 10.88
CA PRO A 367 -33.94 -26.10 12.01
C PRO A 367 -34.85 -24.92 11.62
N ALA A 368 -36.09 -24.92 12.10
CA ALA A 368 -36.97 -23.76 11.98
C ALA A 368 -36.24 -22.50 12.43
N MET A 369 -36.35 -21.41 11.68
CA MET A 369 -35.75 -20.13 12.06
C MET A 369 -36.40 -19.66 13.36
N ALA A 370 -35.65 -19.74 14.46
CA ALA A 370 -36.18 -19.55 15.82
C ALA A 370 -36.84 -18.18 16.05
N ASP A 371 -36.45 -17.15 15.28
CA ASP A 371 -36.88 -15.76 15.53
C ASP A 371 -37.88 -15.19 14.51
N THR A 372 -38.12 -15.83 13.35
CA THR A 372 -39.01 -15.27 12.32
C THR A 372 -40.29 -16.05 12.12
N GLY A 373 -40.41 -17.24 12.73
CA GLY A 373 -41.56 -18.14 12.54
C GLY A 373 -41.70 -18.71 11.11
N LYS A 374 -40.73 -18.46 10.22
CA LYS A 374 -40.67 -19.01 8.87
C LYS A 374 -39.81 -20.26 8.86
N SER A 375 -40.34 -21.34 8.29
CA SER A 375 -39.58 -22.54 8.00
C SER A 375 -38.83 -22.38 6.65
N HIS A 376 -37.68 -23.02 6.47
CA HIS A 376 -37.01 -23.09 5.17
C HIS A 376 -37.88 -23.61 4.02
N PRO A 377 -38.92 -24.48 4.25
CA PRO A 377 -39.85 -24.86 3.21
C PRO A 377 -40.66 -23.74 2.56
N ASP A 378 -40.75 -22.57 3.22
CA ASP A 378 -41.46 -21.40 2.69
C ASP A 378 -40.56 -20.53 1.77
N ILE A 379 -39.31 -20.94 1.54
CA ILE A 379 -38.35 -20.23 0.69
C ILE A 379 -38.58 -20.66 -0.77
N ALA A 380 -38.89 -19.68 -1.63
CA ALA A 380 -39.05 -19.92 -3.06
C ALA A 380 -37.72 -20.37 -3.71
N GLN A 381 -37.80 -21.15 -4.79
CA GLN A 381 -36.60 -21.58 -5.54
C GLN A 381 -35.80 -20.42 -6.13
N THR A 382 -36.35 -19.22 -6.14
CA THR A 382 -35.74 -18.00 -6.62
C THR A 382 -35.02 -17.19 -5.53
N ASP A 383 -35.15 -17.58 -4.24
CA ASP A 383 -34.61 -16.80 -3.14
C ASP A 383 -33.09 -16.88 -3.06
N ASP A 384 -32.45 -15.74 -2.80
CA ASP A 384 -31.04 -15.61 -2.62
C ASP A 384 -30.65 -15.94 -1.18
N CYS A 385 -30.00 -17.09 -0.96
CA CYS A 385 -29.54 -17.53 0.35
C CYS A 385 -28.56 -16.49 0.98
N THR A 386 -27.76 -15.81 0.15
CA THR A 386 -26.78 -14.85 0.62
C THR A 386 -27.44 -13.58 1.16
N ALA A 387 -28.60 -13.21 0.69
CA ALA A 387 -29.33 -12.04 1.16
C ALA A 387 -29.68 -12.14 2.66
N CYS A 388 -29.89 -13.37 3.15
CA CYS A 388 -30.17 -13.64 4.56
C CYS A 388 -28.93 -14.10 5.32
N HIS A 389 -28.15 -15.04 4.80
CA HIS A 389 -27.04 -15.66 5.53
C HIS A 389 -25.71 -14.92 5.41
N MET A 390 -25.55 -14.03 4.43
CA MET A 390 -24.39 -13.18 4.19
C MET A 390 -24.83 -11.71 3.98
N PRO A 391 -25.52 -11.11 4.95
CA PRO A 391 -26.16 -9.82 4.77
C PRO A 391 -25.13 -8.71 4.55
N LYS A 392 -25.54 -7.67 3.84
CA LYS A 392 -24.72 -6.46 3.70
C LYS A 392 -24.57 -5.75 5.04
N ARG A 393 -23.37 -5.29 5.32
CA ARG A 393 -23.03 -4.47 6.50
C ARG A 393 -22.20 -3.27 6.06
N ARG A 394 -22.26 -2.20 6.83
CA ARG A 394 -21.38 -1.05 6.69
C ARG A 394 -19.98 -1.40 7.20
N THR A 395 -18.93 -1.02 6.47
CA THR A 395 -17.55 -1.25 6.89
C THR A 395 -17.10 -0.19 7.89
N GLN A 396 -16.13 -0.53 8.75
CA GLN A 396 -15.68 0.34 9.84
C GLN A 396 -14.49 1.22 9.45
N ASP A 397 -13.73 0.80 8.47
CA ASP A 397 -12.57 1.50 7.93
C ASP A 397 -12.90 2.45 6.77
N VAL A 398 -14.00 2.19 6.06
CA VAL A 398 -14.54 3.02 4.97
C VAL A 398 -16.03 3.22 5.24
N VAL A 399 -16.35 4.15 6.11
CA VAL A 399 -17.68 4.27 6.75
C VAL A 399 -18.84 4.59 5.78
N GLU A 400 -18.57 5.08 4.57
CA GLU A 400 -19.57 5.31 3.53
C GLU A 400 -19.88 4.07 2.69
N VAL A 401 -19.11 2.97 2.87
CA VAL A 401 -19.25 1.74 2.08
C VAL A 401 -19.97 0.66 2.89
N TRP A 402 -20.84 -0.09 2.20
CA TRP A 402 -21.40 -1.34 2.71
C TRP A 402 -21.21 -2.47 1.71
N MET A 403 -20.90 -3.64 2.20
CA MET A 403 -20.63 -4.81 1.39
C MET A 403 -21.13 -6.09 2.05
N THR A 404 -21.15 -7.19 1.31
CA THR A 404 -21.56 -8.50 1.80
C THR A 404 -20.60 -8.99 2.88
N ASP A 405 -21.11 -9.28 4.08
CA ASP A 405 -20.31 -9.91 5.14
C ASP A 405 -20.13 -11.40 4.82
N HIS A 406 -18.88 -11.84 4.71
CA HIS A 406 -18.56 -13.24 4.40
C HIS A 406 -18.67 -14.18 5.61
N LYS A 407 -19.03 -13.68 6.79
CA LYS A 407 -19.42 -14.51 7.92
C LYS A 407 -20.83 -15.06 7.68
N ILE A 408 -20.91 -16.32 7.26
CA ILE A 408 -22.18 -17.01 7.07
C ILE A 408 -22.81 -17.24 8.44
N THR A 409 -23.99 -16.67 8.66
CA THR A 409 -24.65 -16.65 9.97
C THR A 409 -26.10 -17.10 9.90
N ARG A 410 -26.64 -17.64 11.00
CA ARG A 410 -28.07 -17.95 11.16
C ARG A 410 -28.85 -16.78 11.74
N THR A 411 -28.19 -15.93 12.53
CA THR A 411 -28.80 -14.78 13.18
C THR A 411 -28.42 -13.52 12.44
N ILE A 412 -29.42 -12.74 12.04
CA ILE A 412 -29.24 -11.55 11.22
C ILE A 412 -29.76 -10.36 12.03
N ALA A 413 -28.91 -9.37 12.28
CA ALA A 413 -29.35 -8.10 12.81
C ALA A 413 -30.25 -7.37 11.80
N PRO A 414 -31.22 -6.55 12.25
CA PRO A 414 -32.06 -5.75 11.36
C PRO A 414 -31.23 -4.92 10.37
N GLU A 415 -31.75 -4.72 9.16
CA GLU A 415 -31.06 -3.95 8.12
C GLU A 415 -30.73 -2.54 8.58
N GLU A 416 -31.66 -1.89 9.29
CA GLU A 416 -31.49 -0.55 9.84
C GLU A 416 -30.27 -0.46 10.78
N GLU A 417 -29.98 -1.51 11.53
CA GLU A 417 -28.80 -1.59 12.40
C GLU A 417 -27.51 -1.85 11.60
N ARG A 418 -27.55 -2.78 10.66
CA ARG A 418 -26.38 -3.18 9.86
C ARG A 418 -25.88 -2.10 8.91
N LEU A 419 -26.79 -1.27 8.40
CA LEU A 419 -26.49 -0.19 7.45
C LEU A 419 -26.55 1.20 8.12
N ALA A 420 -26.75 1.28 9.43
CA ALA A 420 -26.72 2.53 10.15
C ALA A 420 -25.43 3.31 9.86
N PRO A 421 -25.49 4.64 9.69
CA PRO A 421 -24.29 5.46 9.52
C PRO A 421 -23.32 5.27 10.69
N ILE A 422 -22.05 5.07 10.38
CA ILE A 422 -20.97 4.98 11.35
C ILE A 422 -20.20 6.29 11.32
N GLN A 423 -19.91 6.86 12.48
CA GLN A 423 -18.97 7.98 12.56
C GLN A 423 -17.55 7.44 12.56
N SER A 424 -16.68 8.05 11.76
CA SER A 424 -15.26 7.74 11.78
C SER A 424 -14.65 8.09 13.13
N GLU A 425 -14.12 7.11 13.82
CA GLU A 425 -13.40 7.27 15.07
C GLU A 425 -11.94 6.83 14.92
N ARG A 426 -11.04 7.45 15.68
CA ARG A 426 -9.65 7.00 15.72
C ARG A 426 -9.56 5.70 16.49
N VAL A 427 -9.07 4.66 15.83
CA VAL A 427 -8.88 3.34 16.44
C VAL A 427 -7.94 3.46 17.63
N GLN A 428 -8.37 2.92 18.78
CA GLN A 428 -7.58 2.86 20.00
C GLN A 428 -6.86 1.52 20.09
N VAL A 429 -5.63 1.48 19.61
CA VAL A 429 -4.83 0.26 19.68
C VAL A 429 -4.33 0.04 21.09
N LYS A 430 -4.73 -1.06 21.73
CA LYS A 430 -4.23 -1.48 23.05
C LYS A 430 -3.02 -2.41 22.92
N ARG A 431 -3.01 -3.27 21.93
CA ARG A 431 -1.94 -4.21 21.66
C ARG A 431 -1.85 -4.52 20.16
N ILE A 432 -0.66 -4.78 19.67
CA ILE A 432 -0.34 -5.25 18.32
C ILE A 432 0.26 -6.66 18.48
N PHE A 433 -0.19 -7.61 17.67
CA PHE A 433 0.24 -9.00 17.76
C PHE A 433 0.12 -9.69 16.39
N PRO A 434 0.85 -10.80 16.15
CA PRO A 434 0.64 -11.62 14.96
C PRO A 434 -0.79 -12.16 14.92
N ALA A 435 -1.45 -12.03 13.77
CA ALA A 435 -2.85 -12.46 13.61
C ALA A 435 -3.01 -13.98 13.79
N ASP A 436 -2.02 -14.73 13.32
CA ASP A 436 -1.91 -16.16 13.54
C ASP A 436 -0.51 -16.47 14.10
N PRO A 437 -0.40 -16.94 15.36
CA PRO A 437 0.88 -17.26 15.97
C PRO A 437 1.56 -18.51 15.37
N ASP A 438 0.79 -19.35 14.67
CA ASP A 438 1.27 -20.65 14.14
C ASP A 438 1.67 -20.59 12.66
N GLN A 439 1.87 -19.40 12.10
CA GLN A 439 2.24 -19.16 10.68
C GLN A 439 3.63 -19.70 10.26
N GLY A 440 4.27 -20.56 11.03
CA GLY A 440 5.60 -21.11 10.69
C GLY A 440 6.74 -20.09 10.76
N VAL A 441 6.51 -18.91 11.35
CA VAL A 441 7.55 -17.88 11.53
C VAL A 441 8.44 -18.25 12.71
N PRO A 442 9.78 -18.37 12.54
CA PRO A 442 10.69 -18.61 13.63
C PRO A 442 10.51 -17.62 14.79
N GLU A 443 10.63 -18.08 16.04
CA GLU A 443 10.34 -17.26 17.22
C GLU A 443 11.15 -15.96 17.27
N ALA A 444 12.44 -16.01 16.97
CA ALA A 444 13.30 -14.82 16.93
C ALA A 444 12.82 -13.79 15.91
N GLU A 445 12.53 -14.25 14.70
CA GLU A 445 11.99 -13.40 13.62
C GLU A 445 10.62 -12.84 14.01
N ARG A 446 9.70 -13.67 14.51
CA ARG A 446 8.37 -13.25 14.94
C ARG A 446 8.42 -12.15 16.00
N ARG A 447 9.33 -12.26 16.98
CA ARG A 447 9.54 -11.24 18.02
C ARG A 447 10.05 -9.92 17.42
N ALA A 448 11.03 -9.99 16.50
CA ALA A 448 11.58 -8.82 15.84
C ALA A 448 10.51 -8.11 14.99
N LEU A 449 9.81 -8.84 14.12
CA LEU A 449 8.75 -8.32 13.25
C LEU A 449 7.59 -7.71 14.05
N THR A 450 7.19 -8.35 15.16
CA THR A 450 6.15 -7.79 16.05
C THR A 450 6.58 -6.44 16.63
N LEU A 451 7.83 -6.29 17.07
CA LEU A 451 8.31 -5.02 17.60
C LEU A 451 8.53 -3.97 16.52
N MET A 452 8.91 -4.36 15.29
CA MET A 452 8.93 -3.45 14.15
C MET A 452 7.54 -2.86 13.93
N SER A 453 6.48 -3.68 13.89
CA SER A 453 5.10 -3.22 13.77
C SER A 453 4.70 -2.26 14.89
N VAL A 454 5.08 -2.54 16.13
CA VAL A 454 4.83 -1.65 17.27
C VAL A 454 5.56 -0.32 17.10
N LEU A 455 6.80 -0.32 16.56
CA LEU A 455 7.55 0.91 16.32
C LEU A 455 7.03 1.72 15.13
N GLU A 456 6.35 1.11 14.19
CA GLU A 456 5.67 1.81 13.09
C GLU A 456 4.45 2.57 13.59
N TYR A 457 3.73 2.04 14.57
CA TYR A 457 2.56 2.69 15.15
C TYR A 457 2.98 3.83 16.08
N THR A 458 2.63 5.07 15.70
CA THR A 458 3.21 6.31 16.27
C THR A 458 3.06 6.42 17.78
N SER A 459 1.95 5.95 18.35
CA SER A 459 1.67 6.01 19.79
C SER A 459 2.61 5.14 20.64
N TYR A 460 3.26 4.14 20.03
CA TYR A 460 4.15 3.19 20.68
C TYR A 460 5.64 3.41 20.38
N LYS A 461 6.00 4.45 19.61
CA LYS A 461 7.41 4.84 19.35
C LYS A 461 8.10 5.36 20.61
N THR A 462 8.18 4.54 21.64
CA THR A 462 8.80 4.92 22.92
C THR A 462 10.24 4.43 23.02
N PRO A 463 11.11 5.11 23.80
CA PRO A 463 12.47 4.64 24.08
C PRO A 463 12.50 3.22 24.68
N ALA A 464 11.47 2.84 25.40
CA ALA A 464 11.36 1.49 25.99
C ALA A 464 11.21 0.40 24.89
N MET A 465 10.37 0.65 23.88
CA MET A 465 10.18 -0.30 22.78
C MET A 465 11.42 -0.43 21.93
N SER A 466 12.13 0.68 21.64
CA SER A 466 13.42 0.62 20.93
C SER A 466 14.47 -0.18 21.70
N ARG A 467 14.59 0.01 23.03
CA ARG A 467 15.48 -0.82 23.85
C ARG A 467 15.08 -2.29 23.86
N LYS A 468 13.79 -2.60 23.86
CA LYS A 468 13.29 -3.97 23.81
C LYS A 468 13.65 -4.64 22.48
N LEU A 469 13.46 -3.92 21.35
CA LEU A 469 13.89 -4.44 20.04
C LEU A 469 15.40 -4.66 20.03
N HIS A 470 16.20 -3.68 20.47
CA HIS A 470 17.65 -3.80 20.53
C HIS A 470 18.09 -5.06 21.31
N GLY A 471 17.52 -5.27 22.51
CA GLY A 471 17.84 -6.45 23.33
C GLY A 471 17.51 -7.79 22.64
N ILE A 472 16.44 -7.84 21.85
CA ILE A 472 16.08 -9.03 21.07
C ILE A 472 17.06 -9.24 19.92
N LEU A 473 17.41 -8.20 19.17
CA LEU A 473 18.34 -8.31 18.05
C LEU A 473 19.71 -8.81 18.50
N ASP A 474 20.19 -8.31 19.65
CA ASP A 474 21.44 -8.77 20.26
C ASP A 474 21.37 -10.22 20.78
N SER A 475 20.29 -10.56 21.52
CA SER A 475 20.16 -11.88 22.15
C SER A 475 19.96 -13.00 21.13
N ASP A 476 19.15 -12.73 20.12
CA ASP A 476 18.74 -13.71 19.11
C ASP A 476 19.68 -13.70 17.89
N LYS A 477 20.72 -12.83 17.91
CA LYS A 477 21.74 -12.66 16.85
C LYS A 477 21.14 -12.51 15.46
N VAL A 478 20.16 -11.59 15.34
CA VAL A 478 19.49 -11.34 14.08
C VAL A 478 20.47 -10.63 13.12
N ASP A 479 20.81 -11.29 12.04
CA ASP A 479 21.78 -10.85 11.02
C ASP A 479 21.15 -10.26 9.75
N HIS A 480 19.85 -10.01 9.76
CA HIS A 480 19.12 -9.30 8.73
C HIS A 480 19.07 -7.81 9.03
N PHE A 481 19.25 -6.96 8.00
CA PHE A 481 19.38 -5.51 8.19
C PHE A 481 18.06 -4.80 8.52
N GLU A 482 16.90 -5.32 8.11
CA GLU A 482 15.61 -4.64 8.20
C GLU A 482 15.24 -4.25 9.64
N PRO A 483 15.32 -5.13 10.64
CA PRO A 483 15.02 -4.74 12.02
C PRO A 483 16.07 -3.80 12.61
N TRP A 484 17.33 -3.88 12.20
CA TRP A 484 18.36 -2.93 12.59
C TRP A 484 18.13 -1.54 11.97
N LEU A 485 17.68 -1.48 10.71
CA LEU A 485 17.28 -0.23 10.07
C LEU A 485 16.07 0.40 10.77
N ALA A 486 15.05 -0.40 11.10
CA ALA A 486 13.88 0.07 11.86
C ALA A 486 14.29 0.64 13.23
N LEU A 487 15.21 -0.04 13.93
CA LEU A 487 15.75 0.41 15.21
C LEU A 487 16.59 1.69 15.05
N LEU A 488 17.46 1.77 14.05
CA LEU A 488 18.29 2.93 13.74
C LEU A 488 17.42 4.16 13.46
N ASN A 489 16.41 4.01 12.60
CA ASN A 489 15.43 5.06 12.31
C ASN A 489 14.65 5.49 13.56
N SER A 490 14.29 4.54 14.43
CA SER A 490 13.63 4.85 15.69
C SER A 490 14.52 5.68 16.64
N TYR A 491 15.78 5.34 16.79
CA TYR A 491 16.72 6.13 17.59
C TYR A 491 16.97 7.52 16.99
N VAL A 492 17.10 7.63 15.66
CA VAL A 492 17.23 8.92 14.96
C VAL A 492 15.99 9.79 15.19
N ALA A 493 14.78 9.23 15.06
CA ALA A 493 13.53 9.94 15.30
C ALA A 493 13.39 10.44 16.74
N GLN A 494 13.85 9.65 17.72
CA GLN A 494 13.91 10.00 19.14
C GLN A 494 15.07 10.95 19.48
N LYS A 495 15.91 11.35 18.50
CA LYS A 495 17.13 12.14 18.68
C LYS A 495 18.14 11.49 19.64
N ASN A 496 18.07 10.17 19.82
CA ASN A 496 19.02 9.40 20.62
C ASN A 496 20.22 8.99 19.76
N PHE A 497 21.01 9.98 19.35
CA PHE A 497 22.12 9.78 18.42
C PHE A 497 23.25 8.93 19.00
N SER A 498 23.41 8.91 20.33
CA SER A 498 24.38 8.03 21.00
C SER A 498 24.00 6.55 20.85
N ALA A 499 22.72 6.20 20.94
CA ALA A 499 22.26 4.85 20.71
C ALA A 499 22.32 4.49 19.21
N ALA A 500 21.92 5.42 18.34
CA ALA A 500 22.02 5.27 16.89
C ALA A 500 23.46 4.97 16.45
N ALA A 501 24.46 5.69 16.98
CA ALA A 501 25.86 5.53 16.63
C ALA A 501 26.41 4.12 16.96
N ARG A 502 25.93 3.50 18.04
CA ARG A 502 26.38 2.15 18.42
C ARG A 502 25.98 1.06 17.43
N ILE A 503 24.90 1.28 16.66
CA ILE A 503 24.38 0.28 15.73
C ILE A 503 24.55 0.67 14.25
N ALA A 504 24.90 1.94 13.97
CA ALA A 504 24.99 2.44 12.60
C ALA A 504 26.00 1.68 11.73
N ASP A 505 27.20 1.39 12.28
CA ASP A 505 28.24 0.67 11.53
C ASP A 505 27.88 -0.80 11.33
N HIS A 506 27.25 -1.42 12.32
CA HIS A 506 26.72 -2.77 12.18
C HIS A 506 25.63 -2.83 11.11
N THR A 507 24.66 -1.90 11.14
CA THR A 507 23.60 -1.86 10.12
C THR A 507 24.15 -1.66 8.71
N LEU A 508 25.16 -0.78 8.56
CA LEU A 508 25.87 -0.58 7.30
C LEU A 508 26.60 -1.86 6.82
N SER A 509 27.20 -2.63 7.73
CA SER A 509 27.87 -3.87 7.34
C SER A 509 26.91 -4.94 6.83
N LEU A 510 25.64 -4.92 7.27
CA LEU A 510 24.61 -5.84 6.80
C LEU A 510 24.03 -5.44 5.43
N ALA A 511 23.98 -4.14 5.13
CA ALA A 511 23.43 -3.63 3.87
C ALA A 511 24.17 -2.34 3.42
N PRO A 512 25.42 -2.47 2.92
CA PRO A 512 26.29 -1.34 2.62
C PRO A 512 25.79 -0.45 1.48
N ASP A 513 25.02 -1.00 0.54
CA ASP A 513 24.48 -0.29 -0.64
C ASP A 513 23.02 0.14 -0.46
N ASN A 514 22.40 -0.13 0.68
CA ASN A 514 21.00 0.22 0.92
C ASN A 514 20.85 1.73 1.20
N PRO A 515 20.09 2.49 0.38
CA PRO A 515 20.02 3.94 0.50
C PRO A 515 19.39 4.40 1.82
N GLY A 516 18.42 3.66 2.36
CA GLY A 516 17.83 3.95 3.67
C GLY A 516 18.84 3.79 4.81
N VAL A 517 19.64 2.73 4.77
CA VAL A 517 20.70 2.47 5.76
C VAL A 517 21.79 3.54 5.69
N ILE A 518 22.29 3.84 4.48
CA ILE A 518 23.30 4.88 4.26
C ILE A 518 22.81 6.24 4.77
N THR A 519 21.56 6.60 4.43
CA THR A 519 20.96 7.88 4.85
C THR A 519 20.83 7.98 6.37
N ALA A 520 20.34 6.93 7.04
CA ALA A 520 20.19 6.91 8.50
C ALA A 520 21.54 6.96 9.22
N ALA A 521 22.55 6.25 8.70
CA ALA A 521 23.92 6.30 9.21
C ALA A 521 24.56 7.68 9.02
N ALA A 522 24.39 8.31 7.85
CA ALA A 522 24.88 9.66 7.57
C ALA A 522 24.23 10.69 8.52
N ILE A 523 22.92 10.62 8.76
CA ILE A 523 22.24 11.48 9.74
C ILE A 523 22.86 11.30 11.13
N THR A 524 23.10 10.06 11.52
CA THR A 524 23.71 9.73 12.82
C THR A 524 25.12 10.33 12.93
N ARG A 525 25.98 10.11 11.93
CA ARG A 525 27.35 10.65 11.89
C ARG A 525 27.37 12.17 11.91
N PHE A 526 26.51 12.83 11.15
CA PHE A 526 26.38 14.28 11.16
C PHE A 526 26.07 14.82 12.57
N ARG A 527 25.13 14.18 13.25
CA ARG A 527 24.68 14.58 14.60
C ARG A 527 25.67 14.24 15.72
N THR A 528 26.61 13.34 15.47
CA THR A 528 27.68 12.97 16.42
C THR A 528 29.02 13.66 16.12
N GLY A 529 29.03 14.66 15.22
CA GLY A 529 30.22 15.52 14.96
C GLY A 529 31.04 15.09 13.74
N HIS A 530 30.71 14.01 13.06
CA HIS A 530 31.42 13.52 11.87
C HIS A 530 30.83 14.10 10.57
N GLN A 531 30.69 15.44 10.52
CA GLN A 531 29.92 16.14 9.47
C GLN A 531 30.48 15.90 8.07
N GLN A 532 31.81 15.98 7.87
CA GLN A 532 32.40 15.80 6.54
C GLN A 532 32.24 14.39 6.01
N GLN A 533 32.34 13.38 6.88
CA GLN A 533 32.08 11.98 6.50
C GLN A 533 30.63 11.76 6.12
N ALA A 534 29.68 12.33 6.85
CA ALA A 534 28.26 12.24 6.54
C ALA A 534 27.92 12.90 5.18
N ILE A 535 28.53 14.05 4.88
CA ILE A 535 28.36 14.74 3.59
C ILE A 535 28.93 13.89 2.45
N ALA A 536 30.14 13.33 2.62
CA ALA A 536 30.74 12.45 1.61
C ALA A 536 29.83 11.23 1.31
N MET A 537 29.37 10.53 2.33
CA MET A 537 28.45 9.39 2.16
C MET A 537 27.18 9.76 1.38
N LEU A 538 26.60 10.93 1.65
CA LEU A 538 25.39 11.36 0.93
C LEU A 538 25.70 11.84 -0.49
N ARG A 539 26.88 12.42 -0.77
CA ARG A 539 27.30 12.75 -2.14
C ARG A 539 27.44 11.49 -2.97
N ASP A 540 28.18 10.49 -2.47
CA ASP A 540 28.37 9.21 -3.17
C ASP A 540 27.01 8.56 -3.48
N LEU A 541 26.07 8.58 -2.53
CA LEU A 541 24.73 8.05 -2.74
C LEU A 541 23.91 8.85 -3.75
N VAL A 542 24.00 10.19 -3.72
CA VAL A 542 23.29 11.07 -4.66
C VAL A 542 23.87 10.95 -6.08
N ASP A 543 25.17 10.69 -6.21
CA ASP A 543 25.82 10.45 -7.51
C ASP A 543 25.40 9.09 -8.09
N ALA A 544 25.26 8.06 -7.24
CA ALA A 544 24.80 6.73 -7.64
C ALA A 544 23.28 6.69 -7.95
N GLN A 545 22.48 7.51 -7.25
CA GLN A 545 21.02 7.56 -7.36
C GLN A 545 20.54 9.02 -7.51
N PRO A 546 20.72 9.64 -8.69
CA PRO A 546 20.51 11.08 -8.88
C PRO A 546 19.05 11.56 -8.65
N ASP A 547 18.08 10.69 -8.83
CA ASP A 547 16.66 11.02 -8.65
C ASP A 547 16.12 10.62 -7.27
N ASN A 548 16.95 10.05 -6.39
CA ASN A 548 16.54 9.75 -5.03
C ASN A 548 16.48 11.03 -4.18
N VAL A 549 15.26 11.47 -3.91
CA VAL A 549 14.96 12.75 -3.24
C VAL A 549 15.44 12.78 -1.78
N GLU A 550 15.29 11.68 -1.03
CA GLU A 550 15.55 11.70 0.41
C GLU A 550 17.03 11.95 0.77
N PRO A 551 18.02 11.21 0.23
CA PRO A 551 19.43 11.51 0.51
C PRO A 551 19.83 12.87 -0.04
N ARG A 552 19.32 13.30 -1.21
CA ARG A 552 19.59 14.60 -1.81
C ARG A 552 19.12 15.75 -0.91
N LEU A 553 17.94 15.65 -0.31
CA LEU A 553 17.41 16.63 0.64
C LEU A 553 18.28 16.69 1.91
N LYS A 554 18.73 15.53 2.42
CA LYS A 554 19.64 15.50 3.59
C LYS A 554 20.98 16.13 3.27
N LEU A 555 21.54 15.84 2.10
CA LEU A 555 22.78 16.46 1.63
C LEU A 555 22.62 18.00 1.57
N GLY A 556 21.58 18.50 0.91
CA GLY A 556 21.31 19.93 0.83
C GLY A 556 21.19 20.59 2.21
N ASN A 557 20.50 19.93 3.15
CA ASN A 557 20.40 20.42 4.52
C ASN A 557 21.76 20.45 5.24
N PHE A 558 22.60 19.42 5.10
CA PHE A 558 23.90 19.35 5.75
C PHE A 558 24.86 20.37 5.17
N LEU A 559 24.85 20.58 3.86
CA LEU A 559 25.61 21.62 3.18
C LEU A 559 25.19 23.02 3.65
N ALA A 560 23.91 23.29 3.78
CA ALA A 560 23.41 24.57 4.30
C ALA A 560 23.87 24.82 5.73
N VAL A 561 23.80 23.83 6.62
CA VAL A 561 24.24 23.92 8.02
C VAL A 561 25.74 24.13 8.14
N THR A 562 26.54 23.58 7.22
CA THR A 562 28.02 23.72 7.21
C THR A 562 28.51 24.91 6.41
N GLY A 563 27.61 25.79 5.92
CA GLY A 563 27.96 27.04 5.24
C GLY A 563 28.25 26.91 3.74
N GLN A 564 28.05 25.74 3.15
CA GLN A 564 28.17 25.46 1.71
C GLN A 564 26.87 25.83 0.97
N VAL A 565 26.46 27.09 1.13
CA VAL A 565 25.11 27.56 0.78
C VAL A 565 24.77 27.46 -0.72
N PRO A 566 25.67 27.83 -1.68
CA PRO A 566 25.36 27.71 -3.11
C PRO A 566 25.13 26.26 -3.57
N GLU A 567 25.95 25.32 -3.07
CA GLU A 567 25.79 23.88 -3.38
C GLU A 567 24.50 23.34 -2.75
N ALA A 568 24.18 23.75 -1.52
CA ALA A 568 22.93 23.40 -0.84
C ALA A 568 21.72 23.83 -1.66
N GLU A 569 21.73 25.05 -2.21
CA GLU A 569 20.65 25.54 -3.05
C GLU A 569 20.42 24.67 -4.29
N GLN A 570 21.48 24.28 -4.99
CA GLN A 570 21.42 23.42 -6.17
C GLN A 570 20.74 22.08 -5.85
N HIS A 571 21.15 21.41 -4.77
CA HIS A 571 20.56 20.14 -4.37
C HIS A 571 19.08 20.30 -3.97
N VAL A 572 18.73 21.35 -3.21
CA VAL A 572 17.34 21.55 -2.75
C VAL A 572 16.42 21.98 -3.90
N LYS A 573 16.92 22.78 -4.86
CA LYS A 573 16.18 23.10 -6.10
C LYS A 573 15.85 21.80 -6.87
N LYS A 574 16.81 20.90 -7.03
CA LYS A 574 16.58 19.62 -7.69
C LYS A 574 15.53 18.77 -6.95
N VAL A 575 15.49 18.81 -5.61
CA VAL A 575 14.45 18.13 -4.83
C VAL A 575 13.06 18.67 -5.14
N VAL A 576 12.85 19.99 -5.20
CA VAL A 576 11.53 20.57 -5.47
C VAL A 576 11.13 20.44 -6.95
N GLU A 577 12.07 20.25 -7.86
CA GLU A 577 11.80 19.88 -9.25
C GLU A 577 11.29 18.43 -9.35
N LEU A 578 11.97 17.49 -8.69
CA LEU A 578 11.63 16.07 -8.70
C LEU A 578 10.35 15.78 -7.90
N ARG A 579 10.17 16.46 -6.76
CA ARG A 579 9.03 16.26 -5.86
C ARG A 579 8.41 17.62 -5.47
N PRO A 580 7.60 18.21 -6.34
CA PRO A 580 7.02 19.56 -6.13
C PRO A 580 6.16 19.69 -4.88
N ASN A 581 5.58 18.60 -4.38
CA ASN A 581 4.78 18.57 -3.15
C ASN A 581 5.62 18.41 -1.85
N HIS A 582 6.94 18.50 -1.93
CA HIS A 582 7.81 18.34 -0.76
C HIS A 582 7.93 19.65 0.04
N TRP A 583 6.94 19.98 0.88
CA TRP A 583 6.85 21.24 1.61
C TRP A 583 8.08 21.55 2.49
N LYS A 584 8.76 20.54 3.06
CA LYS A 584 9.99 20.74 3.84
C LYS A 584 11.16 21.17 2.96
N ALA A 585 11.24 20.69 1.73
CA ALA A 585 12.26 21.12 0.77
C ALA A 585 12.03 22.59 0.37
N TRP A 586 10.78 22.99 0.08
CA TRP A 586 10.42 24.39 -0.15
C TRP A 586 10.78 25.27 1.05
N THR A 587 10.51 24.82 2.28
CA THR A 587 10.88 25.55 3.50
C THR A 587 12.39 25.69 3.65
N LEU A 588 13.17 24.64 3.34
CA LEU A 588 14.63 24.69 3.38
C LEU A 588 15.17 25.61 2.29
N LEU A 589 14.63 25.55 1.07
CA LEU A 589 14.99 26.42 -0.04
C LEU A 589 14.77 27.89 0.32
N ALA A 590 13.60 28.21 0.88
CA ALA A 590 13.30 29.57 1.37
C ALA A 590 14.31 30.05 2.42
N GLY A 591 14.72 29.17 3.35
CA GLY A 591 15.74 29.47 4.34
C GLY A 591 17.13 29.76 3.73
N ILE A 592 17.52 28.99 2.73
CA ILE A 592 18.76 29.14 1.96
C ILE A 592 18.74 30.45 1.18
N GLN A 593 17.67 30.72 0.40
CA GLN A 593 17.51 31.95 -0.40
C GLN A 593 17.52 33.21 0.47
N ARG A 594 16.86 33.14 1.64
CA ARG A 594 16.95 34.23 2.63
C ARG A 594 18.37 34.48 3.09
N ALA A 595 19.15 33.43 3.37
CA ALA A 595 20.54 33.55 3.77
C ALA A 595 21.44 34.14 2.67
N MET A 596 21.05 33.95 1.41
CA MET A 596 21.70 34.53 0.22
C MET A 596 21.22 35.97 -0.09
N GLY A 597 20.21 36.48 0.61
CA GLY A 597 19.63 37.81 0.37
C GLY A 597 18.58 37.85 -0.74
N ALA A 598 18.19 36.70 -1.31
CA ALA A 598 17.14 36.58 -2.34
C ALA A 598 15.76 36.57 -1.68
N GLN A 599 15.27 37.75 -1.26
CA GLN A 599 14.06 37.87 -0.43
C GLN A 599 12.79 37.49 -1.18
N GLU A 600 12.65 37.88 -2.43
CA GLU A 600 11.46 37.57 -3.26
C GLU A 600 11.32 36.06 -3.49
N ASP A 601 12.42 35.40 -3.85
CA ASP A 601 12.46 33.94 -4.03
C ASP A 601 12.14 33.21 -2.73
N ALA A 602 12.65 33.69 -1.59
CA ALA A 602 12.35 33.11 -0.29
C ALA A 602 10.87 33.21 0.08
N VAL A 603 10.21 34.35 -0.21
CA VAL A 603 8.77 34.51 -0.03
C VAL A 603 8.02 33.51 -0.91
N ALA A 604 8.34 33.44 -2.20
CA ALA A 604 7.70 32.52 -3.13
C ALA A 604 7.83 31.04 -2.68
N ALA A 605 9.01 30.65 -2.22
CA ALA A 605 9.24 29.29 -1.72
C ALA A 605 8.45 29.01 -0.42
N TYR A 606 8.32 29.95 0.51
CA TYR A 606 7.48 29.78 1.69
C TYR A 606 5.99 29.68 1.33
N LEU A 607 5.51 30.47 0.37
CA LEU A 607 4.12 30.39 -0.10
C LEU A 607 3.85 29.01 -0.74
N LYS A 608 4.76 28.51 -1.57
CA LYS A 608 4.67 27.13 -2.10
C LYS A 608 4.60 26.07 -0.99
N ALA A 609 5.38 26.22 0.07
CA ALA A 609 5.30 25.32 1.20
C ALA A 609 3.92 25.36 1.90
N LEU A 610 3.28 26.54 1.97
CA LEU A 610 1.93 26.72 2.53
C LEU A 610 0.83 26.22 1.59
N ASP A 611 0.99 26.36 0.27
CA ASP A 611 0.08 25.74 -0.70
C ASP A 611 0.00 24.22 -0.52
N ILE A 612 1.09 23.59 -0.09
CA ILE A 612 1.17 22.14 0.14
C ILE A 612 0.70 21.78 1.57
N ARG A 613 1.25 22.46 2.58
CA ARG A 613 0.98 22.21 4.01
C ARG A 613 0.49 23.47 4.74
N PRO A 614 -0.77 23.85 4.54
CA PRO A 614 -1.31 25.08 5.12
C PRO A 614 -1.41 25.07 6.66
N GLU A 615 -1.39 23.92 7.30
CA GLU A 615 -1.42 23.75 8.76
C GLU A 615 -0.04 24.04 9.42
N SER A 616 1.00 24.28 8.64
CA SER A 616 2.33 24.53 9.19
C SER A 616 2.45 25.92 9.81
N HIS A 617 2.08 26.06 11.10
CA HIS A 617 2.23 27.31 11.84
C HIS A 617 3.66 27.86 11.83
N GLY A 618 4.68 26.98 11.79
CA GLY A 618 6.09 27.40 11.71
C GLY A 618 6.40 28.10 10.38
N VAL A 619 6.00 27.50 9.26
CA VAL A 619 6.16 28.08 7.93
C VAL A 619 5.36 29.36 7.81
N ARG A 620 4.10 29.36 8.24
CA ARG A 620 3.22 30.55 8.19
C ARG A 620 3.80 31.74 8.98
N ARG A 621 4.38 31.51 10.17
CA ARG A 621 5.10 32.57 10.92
C ARG A 621 6.32 33.09 10.18
N ALA A 622 7.07 32.22 9.50
CA ALA A 622 8.19 32.63 8.68
C ALA A 622 7.75 33.45 7.48
N THR A 623 6.67 33.03 6.81
CA THR A 623 6.05 33.76 5.70
C THR A 623 5.61 35.15 6.12
N VAL A 624 4.88 35.31 7.24
CA VAL A 624 4.47 36.64 7.78
C VAL A 624 5.67 37.55 7.95
N LYS A 625 6.75 37.08 8.57
CA LYS A 625 7.97 37.89 8.78
C LYS A 625 8.61 38.30 7.47
N MET A 626 8.66 37.42 6.48
CA MET A 626 9.25 37.72 5.17
C MET A 626 8.40 38.72 4.38
N LEU A 627 7.10 38.53 4.33
CA LEU A 627 6.14 39.45 3.68
C LEU A 627 6.20 40.86 4.31
N ASP A 628 6.22 40.93 5.64
CA ASP A 628 6.34 42.21 6.35
C ASP A 628 7.66 42.94 6.03
N SER A 629 8.77 42.16 6.00
CA SER A 629 10.09 42.69 5.61
C SER A 629 10.16 43.13 4.15
N ALA A 630 9.37 42.52 3.26
CA ALA A 630 9.24 42.87 1.85
C ALA A 630 8.25 44.01 1.60
N GLY A 631 7.60 44.55 2.66
CA GLY A 631 6.58 45.62 2.55
C GLY A 631 5.19 45.17 2.11
N GLN A 632 4.95 43.86 1.96
CA GLN A 632 3.67 43.22 1.57
C GLN A 632 2.74 43.09 2.78
N LYS A 633 2.38 44.22 3.40
CA LYS A 633 1.71 44.26 4.72
C LYS A 633 0.30 43.64 4.72
N ASP A 634 -0.45 43.75 3.66
CA ASP A 634 -1.83 43.26 3.62
C ASP A 634 -1.84 41.71 3.52
N GLU A 635 -0.95 41.15 2.72
CA GLU A 635 -0.76 39.71 2.63
C GLU A 635 -0.22 39.12 3.96
N ALA A 636 0.74 39.81 4.58
CA ALA A 636 1.25 39.45 5.91
C ALA A 636 0.13 39.41 6.97
N LYS A 637 -0.79 40.37 6.96
CA LYS A 637 -1.95 40.41 7.88
C LYS A 637 -2.87 39.22 7.66
N GLU A 638 -3.15 38.83 6.40
CA GLU A 638 -3.99 37.66 6.13
C GLU A 638 -3.38 36.38 6.65
N HIS A 639 -2.09 36.14 6.39
CA HIS A 639 -1.39 34.99 6.95
C HIS A 639 -1.33 35.04 8.49
N TYR A 640 -1.23 36.22 9.09
CA TYR A 640 -1.24 36.38 10.56
C TYR A 640 -2.61 36.03 11.16
N ARG A 641 -3.72 36.46 10.55
CA ARG A 641 -5.09 36.09 10.99
C ARG A 641 -5.27 34.57 11.06
N ARG A 642 -4.66 33.84 10.10
CA ARG A 642 -4.73 32.37 10.05
C ARG A 642 -3.87 31.65 11.09
N LEU A 643 -2.93 32.34 11.72
CA LEU A 643 -2.21 31.81 12.89
C LEU A 643 -3.03 31.86 14.19
N GLN A 644 -4.10 32.66 14.20
CA GLN A 644 -4.96 32.84 15.37
C GLN A 644 -6.19 31.92 15.36
N ARG A 645 -6.42 31.23 14.26
CA ARG A 645 -7.44 30.19 14.10
C ARG A 645 -6.86 28.81 14.35
#